data_13ad0eaa67ba83d3ec1afde4f91c0ffa
#
_entry.id   13ad0eaa67ba83d3ec1afde4f91c0ffa
#
_cell.length_a   1.000
_cell.length_b   1.000
_cell.length_c   1.000
_cell.angle_alpha   90.00
_cell.angle_beta   90.00
_cell.angle_gamma   90.00
#
_symmetry.space_group_name_H-M   'P 1'
#
loop_
_entity.id
_entity.type
_entity.pdbx_description
1 polymer ?
#
loop_
_entity_poly.entity_id
_entity_poly.type
_entity_poly.pdbx_seq_one_letter_code
_entity_poly.pdbx_strand_id
1 'polypeptide(L)'
;MMQKLGIFLIMVMCLYTGAVTAQNKDIKEDAAYYFDGKDYKKAYELYDKLSAQNPTNMEYKFRLGFCTLKYPDKKGRAIELFTDIKKTDKSADVDYYLAKAYHINYKFDEAKILYTQYLLKKGSKINEEDKPLIEDAKLGLANCNNGNELIAKKIIADIKNIGSPINTEEIEGVPVISADESVMIFTYAGKKSTGGLLNDALKPDAENGTYHEDIFISTKTNDSTFSAPIGIEALNTNGNDAAVAVSPDGTTLFSFISNNDEGDLYISTLKGAEWSKPERLNNNINTDAWEGSCSISSDGRYLYFASEKAGGLGGRDLYVSEKVDGEWAPAKNLGPTINTQYNEDAPFIHPDGITLFFSSEGHKSIGGYDIMYSIKQDNNWIEPLSMGIPLNTTEDDRYYVINAQGDKGYFSSNRAGAGGKGNQDIYTVSPGILGERPILALLKGNVYADDEPVEAKIEVTKKITNEAIGPYYANSKTGKYLMALSPGNGYKIKILVSVAGFEPIEEELDIEKLVKFVEIKKDFYVYSPNYVNKKNQKSVKSILDSLLGNVASVETFKNDAVTKTNDVVQTPTTAVVSTGPCNGGVMPDFTSLKGKSLNEPANYKNLLEIAENVCAEGLIFKVQIAAYRNPENYKYGHLSQFGKPEIIAYPDGITRFTVLQFSTLKEAEKARQKIIAKGQSDAWVTAVVNGKRYTLEELIMVDFLGKSVN
;
A
#
# COMPACT_ATOMS: atom_id res chain seq x y z
N MET A 1 -56.54 6.53 56.33
CA MET A 1 -55.77 7.16 55.23
C MET A 1 -54.40 6.49 55.02
N MET A 2 -53.69 6.07 56.05
CA MET A 2 -52.38 5.40 55.97
C MET A 2 -52.39 4.02 55.32
N GLN A 3 -53.44 3.18 55.47
CA GLN A 3 -53.53 1.87 54.85
C GLN A 3 -53.70 1.91 53.31
N LYS A 4 -54.38 2.93 52.76
CA LYS A 4 -54.51 3.11 51.31
C LYS A 4 -53.22 3.61 50.64
N LEU A 5 -52.37 4.36 51.37
CA LEU A 5 -51.11 4.84 50.90
C LEU A 5 -50.06 3.72 50.77
N GLY A 6 -50.08 2.77 51.76
CA GLY A 6 -49.19 1.58 51.72
C GLY A 6 -49.48 0.62 50.58
N ILE A 7 -50.77 0.38 50.27
CA ILE A 7 -51.16 -0.48 49.14
C ILE A 7 -50.81 0.16 47.77
N PHE A 8 -50.97 1.52 47.68
CA PHE A 8 -50.61 2.22 46.48
C PHE A 8 -49.08 2.21 46.24
N LEU A 9 -48.25 2.36 47.31
CA LEU A 9 -46.81 2.27 47.22
C LEU A 9 -46.33 0.87 46.82
N ILE A 10 -46.95 -0.20 47.36
CA ILE A 10 -46.62 -1.61 46.99
C ILE A 10 -47.05 -1.90 45.55
N MET A 11 -48.23 -1.38 45.10
CA MET A 11 -48.65 -1.56 43.71
C MET A 11 -47.78 -0.80 42.70
N VAL A 12 -47.33 0.41 43.05
CA VAL A 12 -46.37 1.18 42.22
C VAL A 12 -45.00 0.50 42.19
N MET A 13 -44.55 -0.06 43.33
CA MET A 13 -43.32 -0.83 43.43
C MET A 13 -43.37 -2.14 42.60
N CYS A 14 -44.51 -2.87 42.63
CA CYS A 14 -44.72 -4.06 41.81
C CYS A 14 -44.85 -3.74 40.31
N LEU A 15 -45.45 -2.61 39.94
CA LEU A 15 -45.53 -2.17 38.56
C LEU A 15 -44.16 -1.71 38.06
N TYR A 16 -43.35 -1.07 38.89
CA TYR A 16 -42.00 -0.65 38.55
C TYR A 16 -41.04 -1.86 38.40
N THR A 17 -41.11 -2.84 39.29
CA THR A 17 -40.35 -4.06 39.19
C THR A 17 -40.81 -4.95 38.01
N GLY A 18 -42.08 -4.99 37.69
CA GLY A 18 -42.63 -5.69 36.54
C GLY A 18 -42.18 -5.06 35.20
N ALA A 19 -42.18 -3.69 35.12
CA ALA A 19 -41.73 -2.99 33.95
C ALA A 19 -40.20 -3.15 33.73
N VAL A 20 -39.39 -3.07 34.80
CA VAL A 20 -37.93 -3.26 34.73
C VAL A 20 -37.57 -4.69 34.36
N THR A 21 -38.34 -5.71 34.83
CA THR A 21 -38.07 -7.10 34.42
C THR A 21 -38.49 -7.41 33.01
N ALA A 22 -39.55 -6.81 32.48
CA ALA A 22 -39.95 -6.93 31.09
C ALA A 22 -38.92 -6.26 30.16
N GLN A 23 -38.50 -5.04 30.48
CA GLN A 23 -37.49 -4.32 29.70
C GLN A 23 -36.13 -5.06 29.71
N ASN A 24 -35.72 -5.65 30.81
CA ASN A 24 -34.51 -6.47 30.89
C ASN A 24 -34.60 -7.76 30.09
N LYS A 25 -35.79 -8.32 29.94
CA LYS A 25 -36.01 -9.52 29.12
C LYS A 25 -35.85 -9.19 27.65
N ASP A 26 -36.43 -8.10 27.18
CA ASP A 26 -36.28 -7.62 25.80
C ASP A 26 -34.81 -7.31 25.48
N ILE A 27 -34.07 -6.58 26.33
CA ILE A 27 -32.65 -6.28 26.14
C ILE A 27 -31.80 -7.57 26.07
N LYS A 28 -32.11 -8.61 26.85
CA LYS A 28 -31.38 -9.87 26.83
C LYS A 28 -31.61 -10.62 25.52
N GLU A 29 -32.86 -10.68 25.05
CA GLU A 29 -33.22 -11.35 23.79
C GLU A 29 -32.57 -10.62 22.61
N ASP A 30 -32.62 -9.30 22.56
CA ASP A 30 -31.95 -8.49 21.55
C ASP A 30 -30.43 -8.67 21.58
N ALA A 31 -29.82 -8.66 22.79
CA ALA A 31 -28.36 -8.83 22.92
C ALA A 31 -27.91 -10.21 22.39
N ALA A 32 -28.66 -11.27 22.67
CA ALA A 32 -28.39 -12.59 22.15
C ALA A 32 -28.58 -12.64 20.63
N TYR A 33 -29.66 -12.06 20.13
CA TYR A 33 -29.95 -12.00 18.71
C TYR A 33 -28.82 -11.32 17.92
N TYR A 34 -28.34 -10.14 18.33
CA TYR A 34 -27.22 -9.47 17.66
C TYR A 34 -25.90 -10.21 17.83
N PHE A 35 -25.68 -10.89 18.96
CA PHE A 35 -24.48 -11.67 19.19
C PHE A 35 -24.43 -12.89 18.26
N ASP A 36 -25.53 -13.63 18.18
CA ASP A 36 -25.67 -14.82 17.35
C ASP A 36 -25.64 -14.44 15.84
N GLY A 37 -26.20 -13.25 15.49
CA GLY A 37 -26.14 -12.66 14.15
C GLY A 37 -24.79 -11.95 13.85
N LYS A 38 -23.78 -12.07 14.72
CA LYS A 38 -22.42 -11.49 14.56
C LYS A 38 -22.36 -9.97 14.45
N ASP A 39 -23.45 -9.23 14.73
CA ASP A 39 -23.39 -7.77 14.89
C ASP A 39 -22.81 -7.44 16.28
N TYR A 40 -21.49 -7.64 16.40
CA TYR A 40 -20.79 -7.47 17.68
C TYR A 40 -20.78 -6.02 18.18
N LYS A 41 -21.00 -5.03 17.32
CA LYS A 41 -21.10 -3.63 17.71
C LYS A 41 -22.41 -3.37 18.48
N LYS A 42 -23.56 -3.79 17.94
CA LYS A 42 -24.84 -3.69 18.65
C LYS A 42 -24.89 -4.61 19.86
N ALA A 43 -24.40 -5.84 19.72
CA ALA A 43 -24.30 -6.77 20.84
C ALA A 43 -23.47 -6.20 22.00
N TYR A 44 -22.34 -5.53 21.71
CA TYR A 44 -21.51 -4.85 22.70
C TYR A 44 -22.31 -3.84 23.51
N GLU A 45 -23.06 -2.95 22.85
CA GLU A 45 -23.84 -1.93 23.54
C GLU A 45 -24.89 -2.49 24.51
N LEU A 46 -25.50 -3.59 24.11
CA LEU A 46 -26.54 -4.25 24.92
C LEU A 46 -25.92 -5.09 26.04
N TYR A 47 -24.87 -5.87 25.80
CA TYR A 47 -24.16 -6.61 26.84
C TYR A 47 -23.43 -5.69 27.83
N ASP A 48 -23.01 -4.49 27.42
CA ASP A 48 -22.46 -3.50 28.34
C ASP A 48 -23.52 -3.04 29.36
N LYS A 49 -24.73 -2.74 28.90
CA LYS A 49 -25.87 -2.41 29.77
C LYS A 49 -26.24 -3.58 30.71
N LEU A 50 -26.34 -4.81 30.15
CA LEU A 50 -26.66 -5.99 30.91
C LEU A 50 -25.58 -6.34 31.96
N SER A 51 -24.31 -6.22 31.63
CA SER A 51 -23.20 -6.43 32.54
C SER A 51 -23.14 -5.37 33.65
N ALA A 52 -23.44 -4.11 33.33
CA ALA A 52 -23.52 -3.04 34.32
C ALA A 52 -24.68 -3.26 35.32
N GLN A 53 -25.82 -3.73 34.84
CA GLN A 53 -26.98 -4.05 35.69
C GLN A 53 -26.81 -5.34 36.52
N ASN A 54 -26.00 -6.26 36.01
CA ASN A 54 -25.76 -7.60 36.62
C ASN A 54 -24.24 -7.88 36.71
N PRO A 55 -23.48 -7.16 37.56
CA PRO A 55 -22.02 -7.23 37.55
C PRO A 55 -21.45 -8.58 38.01
N THR A 56 -22.26 -9.46 38.58
CA THR A 56 -21.86 -10.84 38.96
C THR A 56 -22.18 -11.87 37.89
N ASN A 57 -22.89 -11.51 36.82
CA ASN A 57 -23.22 -12.42 35.74
C ASN A 57 -22.01 -12.61 34.81
N MET A 58 -21.34 -13.76 34.92
CA MET A 58 -20.14 -14.06 34.15
C MET A 58 -20.41 -14.33 32.68
N GLU A 59 -21.60 -14.82 32.32
CA GLU A 59 -22.01 -15.01 30.93
C GLU A 59 -22.09 -13.64 30.20
N TYR A 60 -22.72 -12.64 30.82
CA TYR A 60 -22.79 -11.31 30.21
C TYR A 60 -21.42 -10.66 30.07
N LYS A 61 -20.56 -10.84 31.08
CA LYS A 61 -19.16 -10.37 30.99
C LYS A 61 -18.39 -11.08 29.90
N PHE A 62 -18.59 -12.41 29.75
CA PHE A 62 -17.92 -13.19 28.72
C PHE A 62 -18.34 -12.73 27.32
N ARG A 63 -19.65 -12.64 27.06
CA ARG A 63 -20.18 -12.19 25.76
C ARG A 63 -19.76 -10.73 25.47
N LEU A 64 -19.76 -9.86 26.47
CA LEU A 64 -19.22 -8.50 26.35
C LEU A 64 -17.72 -8.53 25.99
N GLY A 65 -16.93 -9.34 26.70
CA GLY A 65 -15.50 -9.55 26.42
C GLY A 65 -15.27 -10.04 24.99
N PHE A 66 -16.07 -11.01 24.53
CA PHE A 66 -16.00 -11.51 23.17
C PHE A 66 -16.32 -10.43 22.14
N CYS A 67 -17.37 -9.64 22.36
CA CYS A 67 -17.67 -8.50 21.48
C CYS A 67 -16.52 -7.50 21.42
N THR A 68 -15.82 -7.24 22.55
CA THR A 68 -14.64 -6.33 22.55
C THR A 68 -13.47 -6.87 21.76
N LEU A 69 -13.29 -8.19 21.63
CA LEU A 69 -12.28 -8.79 20.76
C LEU A 69 -12.58 -8.58 19.27
N LYS A 70 -13.87 -8.45 18.93
CA LYS A 70 -14.33 -8.25 17.55
C LYS A 70 -14.58 -6.79 17.19
N TYR A 71 -14.43 -5.87 18.16
CA TYR A 71 -14.63 -4.44 17.99
C TYR A 71 -13.32 -3.70 18.27
N PRO A 72 -12.53 -3.37 17.23
CA PRO A 72 -11.15 -2.88 17.37
C PRO A 72 -11.00 -1.66 18.30
N ASP A 73 -11.94 -0.73 18.27
CA ASP A 73 -11.94 0.47 19.13
C ASP A 73 -12.08 0.17 20.62
N LYS A 74 -12.58 -1.00 20.98
CA LYS A 74 -12.85 -1.42 22.36
C LYS A 74 -11.92 -2.51 22.88
N LYS A 75 -10.98 -2.97 22.06
CA LYS A 75 -10.13 -4.14 22.38
C LYS A 75 -9.37 -4.06 23.69
N GLY A 76 -9.01 -2.87 24.15
CA GLY A 76 -8.35 -2.69 25.44
C GLY A 76 -9.17 -3.17 26.64
N ARG A 77 -10.51 -3.06 26.57
CA ARG A 77 -11.43 -3.50 27.63
C ARG A 77 -11.52 -5.04 27.78
N ALA A 78 -11.18 -5.78 26.72
CA ALA A 78 -11.21 -7.26 26.77
C ALA A 78 -10.30 -7.82 27.86
N ILE A 79 -9.13 -7.22 28.06
CA ILE A 79 -8.16 -7.64 29.08
C ILE A 79 -8.79 -7.57 30.48
N GLU A 80 -9.47 -6.46 30.80
CA GLU A 80 -10.11 -6.27 32.11
C GLU A 80 -11.22 -7.32 32.34
N LEU A 81 -12.10 -7.49 31.35
CA LEU A 81 -13.24 -8.41 31.41
C LEU A 81 -12.79 -9.86 31.60
N PHE A 82 -11.88 -10.36 30.76
CA PHE A 82 -11.40 -11.74 30.89
C PHE A 82 -10.51 -11.95 32.12
N THR A 83 -9.78 -10.93 32.57
CA THR A 83 -9.04 -10.98 33.83
C THR A 83 -9.98 -11.12 35.02
N ASP A 84 -11.13 -10.42 35.01
CA ASP A 84 -12.14 -10.53 36.06
C ASP A 84 -12.81 -11.91 36.07
N ILE A 85 -13.18 -12.40 34.89
CA ILE A 85 -13.74 -13.77 34.75
C ILE A 85 -12.74 -14.81 35.25
N LYS A 86 -11.45 -14.67 34.94
CA LYS A 86 -10.40 -15.62 35.36
C LYS A 86 -10.23 -15.74 36.89
N LYS A 87 -10.69 -14.78 37.67
CA LYS A 87 -10.67 -14.88 39.15
C LYS A 87 -11.52 -16.03 39.66
N THR A 88 -12.66 -16.28 39.01
CA THR A 88 -13.65 -17.29 39.39
C THR A 88 -13.65 -18.51 38.47
N ASP A 89 -13.45 -18.31 37.19
CA ASP A 89 -13.39 -19.37 36.18
C ASP A 89 -11.92 -19.67 35.80
N LYS A 90 -11.47 -20.88 36.07
CA LYS A 90 -10.12 -21.38 35.79
C LYS A 90 -10.09 -22.31 34.57
N SER A 91 -11.13 -22.30 33.76
CA SER A 91 -11.23 -23.11 32.53
C SER A 91 -10.09 -22.74 31.55
N ALA A 92 -9.79 -23.64 30.64
CA ALA A 92 -8.83 -23.42 29.59
C ALA A 92 -9.32 -22.32 28.63
N ASP A 93 -10.62 -22.26 28.36
CA ASP A 93 -11.20 -21.31 27.40
C ASP A 93 -11.03 -19.86 27.86
N VAL A 94 -11.12 -19.59 29.16
CA VAL A 94 -10.81 -18.25 29.69
C VAL A 94 -9.35 -17.87 29.48
N ASP A 95 -8.41 -18.84 29.59
CA ASP A 95 -7.00 -18.58 29.28
C ASP A 95 -6.82 -18.22 27.79
N TYR A 96 -7.51 -18.93 26.91
CA TYR A 96 -7.48 -18.65 25.47
C TYR A 96 -7.98 -17.23 25.15
N TYR A 97 -9.18 -16.85 25.62
CA TYR A 97 -9.73 -15.53 25.31
C TYR A 97 -8.95 -14.39 25.97
N LEU A 98 -8.38 -14.62 27.15
CA LEU A 98 -7.48 -13.64 27.76
C LEU A 98 -6.16 -13.53 26.98
N ALA A 99 -5.64 -14.64 26.45
CA ALA A 99 -4.48 -14.63 25.56
C ALA A 99 -4.76 -13.81 24.30
N LYS A 100 -5.92 -14.04 23.65
CA LYS A 100 -6.36 -13.21 22.50
C LYS A 100 -6.43 -11.73 22.88
N ALA A 101 -7.01 -11.40 24.04
CA ALA A 101 -7.10 -10.03 24.51
C ALA A 101 -5.73 -9.35 24.68
N TYR A 102 -4.76 -10.06 25.24
CA TYR A 102 -3.38 -9.56 25.35
C TYR A 102 -2.73 -9.43 23.96
N HIS A 103 -2.90 -10.46 23.09
CA HIS A 103 -2.33 -10.49 21.75
C HIS A 103 -2.76 -9.28 20.92
N ILE A 104 -4.06 -9.02 20.77
CA ILE A 104 -4.58 -7.90 19.98
C ILE A 104 -4.22 -6.52 20.56
N ASN A 105 -3.77 -6.46 21.81
CA ASN A 105 -3.25 -5.27 22.46
C ASN A 105 -1.71 -5.20 22.50
N TYR A 106 -1.02 -5.96 21.64
CA TYR A 106 0.45 -6.00 21.52
C TYR A 106 1.20 -6.40 22.79
N LYS A 107 0.51 -7.06 23.74
CA LYS A 107 1.10 -7.62 24.95
C LYS A 107 1.49 -9.08 24.72
N PHE A 108 2.45 -9.26 23.82
CA PHE A 108 2.80 -10.57 23.29
C PHE A 108 3.35 -11.54 24.34
N ASP A 109 4.12 -11.07 25.33
CA ASP A 109 4.69 -11.95 26.33
C ASP A 109 3.62 -12.51 27.28
N GLU A 110 2.67 -11.68 27.70
CA GLU A 110 1.51 -12.12 28.49
C GLU A 110 0.61 -13.09 27.69
N ALA A 111 0.40 -12.79 26.42
CA ALA A 111 -0.38 -13.66 25.54
C ALA A 111 0.28 -15.04 25.38
N LYS A 112 1.60 -15.10 25.17
CA LYS A 112 2.36 -16.36 25.04
C LYS A 112 2.22 -17.26 26.26
N ILE A 113 2.29 -16.70 27.45
CA ILE A 113 2.12 -17.45 28.69
C ILE A 113 0.76 -18.13 28.72
N LEU A 114 -0.30 -17.40 28.36
CA LEU A 114 -1.68 -17.89 28.41
C LEU A 114 -2.00 -18.86 27.27
N TYR A 115 -1.54 -18.61 26.05
CA TYR A 115 -1.66 -19.60 24.96
C TYR A 115 -0.97 -20.91 25.32
N THR A 116 0.23 -20.84 25.91
CA THR A 116 0.96 -22.03 26.38
C THR A 116 0.15 -22.78 27.47
N GLN A 117 -0.41 -22.04 28.44
CA GLN A 117 -1.25 -22.65 29.48
C GLN A 117 -2.50 -23.31 28.91
N TYR A 118 -3.17 -22.65 27.95
CA TYR A 118 -4.32 -23.21 27.24
C TYR A 118 -3.96 -24.52 26.54
N LEU A 119 -2.91 -24.52 25.71
CA LEU A 119 -2.44 -25.70 24.97
C LEU A 119 -2.05 -26.85 25.89
N LEU A 120 -1.40 -26.58 27.03
CA LEU A 120 -1.07 -27.61 28.05
C LEU A 120 -2.31 -28.20 28.69
N LYS A 121 -3.33 -27.39 29.00
CA LYS A 121 -4.59 -27.88 29.59
C LYS A 121 -5.41 -28.75 28.63
N LYS A 122 -5.43 -28.38 27.33
CA LYS A 122 -6.16 -29.11 26.27
C LYS A 122 -5.38 -30.31 25.74
N GLY A 123 -4.04 -30.28 25.79
CA GLY A 123 -3.15 -31.23 25.11
C GLY A 123 -3.23 -32.71 25.50
N SER A 124 -4.00 -33.09 26.55
CA SER A 124 -4.18 -34.46 26.95
C SER A 124 -5.54 -35.09 26.53
N LYS A 125 -6.51 -34.28 26.10
CA LYS A 125 -7.84 -34.72 25.66
C LYS A 125 -8.39 -33.76 24.60
N ILE A 126 -7.96 -33.93 23.35
CA ILE A 126 -8.44 -33.12 22.23
C ILE A 126 -9.77 -33.73 21.75
N ASN A 127 -10.86 -32.97 21.91
CA ASN A 127 -12.12 -33.23 21.23
C ASN A 127 -12.13 -32.59 19.85
N GLU A 128 -12.89 -33.08 18.90
CA GLU A 128 -13.01 -32.46 17.56
C GLU A 128 -13.42 -30.98 17.62
N GLU A 129 -14.33 -30.65 18.57
CA GLU A 129 -14.80 -29.27 18.79
C GLU A 129 -13.70 -28.31 19.29
N ASP A 130 -12.66 -28.83 19.96
CA ASP A 130 -11.54 -28.03 20.47
C ASP A 130 -10.48 -27.73 19.39
N LYS A 131 -10.43 -28.50 18.30
CA LYS A 131 -9.38 -28.40 17.28
C LYS A 131 -9.23 -27.00 16.70
N PRO A 132 -10.30 -26.29 16.28
CA PRO A 132 -10.13 -24.94 15.71
C PRO A 132 -9.48 -23.96 16.69
N LEU A 133 -9.87 -23.97 17.96
CA LEU A 133 -9.30 -23.09 18.97
C LEU A 133 -7.86 -23.48 19.33
N ILE A 134 -7.52 -24.77 19.25
CA ILE A 134 -6.13 -25.25 19.47
C ILE A 134 -5.23 -24.79 18.34
N GLU A 135 -5.67 -24.90 17.08
CA GLU A 135 -4.88 -24.42 15.94
C GLU A 135 -4.73 -22.89 15.97
N ASP A 136 -5.81 -22.15 16.27
CA ASP A 136 -5.74 -20.70 16.46
C ASP A 136 -4.79 -20.30 17.62
N ALA A 137 -4.80 -21.05 18.73
CA ALA A 137 -3.88 -20.79 19.83
C ALA A 137 -2.40 -21.06 19.47
N LYS A 138 -2.13 -22.09 18.67
CA LYS A 138 -0.79 -22.38 18.15
C LYS A 138 -0.31 -21.26 17.20
N LEU A 139 -1.17 -20.82 16.30
CA LEU A 139 -0.90 -19.70 15.40
C LEU A 139 -0.67 -18.42 16.21
N GLY A 140 -1.57 -18.12 17.18
CA GLY A 140 -1.42 -16.96 18.05
C GLY A 140 -0.12 -16.96 18.86
N LEU A 141 0.36 -18.12 19.28
CA LEU A 141 1.66 -18.25 19.95
C LEU A 141 2.83 -17.96 19.00
N ALA A 142 2.76 -18.45 17.75
CA ALA A 142 3.74 -18.14 16.72
C ALA A 142 3.74 -16.63 16.38
N ASN A 143 2.56 -16.05 16.17
CA ASN A 143 2.38 -14.62 15.88
C ASN A 143 2.92 -13.73 17.00
N CYS A 144 2.74 -14.10 18.27
CA CYS A 144 3.32 -13.36 19.39
C CYS A 144 4.85 -13.38 19.38
N ASN A 145 5.49 -14.48 18.95
CA ASN A 145 6.95 -14.53 18.79
C ASN A 145 7.41 -13.59 17.66
N ASN A 146 6.73 -13.63 16.51
CA ASN A 146 6.98 -12.73 15.38
C ASN A 146 6.77 -11.26 15.79
N GLY A 147 5.69 -10.97 16.53
CA GLY A 147 5.34 -9.64 17.00
C GLY A 147 6.44 -8.99 17.83
N ASN A 148 7.05 -9.72 18.75
CA ASN A 148 8.19 -9.22 19.55
C ASN A 148 9.39 -8.88 18.66
N GLU A 149 9.70 -9.69 17.62
CA GLU A 149 10.76 -9.39 16.65
C GLU A 149 10.45 -8.12 15.85
N LEU A 150 9.21 -8.00 15.33
CA LEU A 150 8.82 -6.89 14.46
C LEU A 150 8.64 -5.56 15.21
N ILE A 151 8.21 -5.57 16.48
CA ILE A 151 8.22 -4.37 17.32
C ILE A 151 9.64 -3.82 17.48
N ALA A 152 10.61 -4.71 17.70
CA ALA A 152 12.01 -4.30 17.84
C ALA A 152 12.60 -3.74 16.53
N LYS A 153 12.03 -4.09 15.38
CA LYS A 153 12.43 -3.68 14.02
C LYS A 153 11.40 -2.76 13.36
N LYS A 154 10.64 -2.01 14.14
CA LYS A 154 9.56 -1.14 13.63
C LYS A 154 10.05 -0.28 12.47
N ILE A 155 9.31 -0.31 11.38
CA ILE A 155 9.57 0.50 10.19
C ILE A 155 9.04 1.93 10.33
N ILE A 156 9.60 2.84 9.53
CA ILE A 156 9.10 4.21 9.41
C ILE A 156 8.18 4.25 8.18
N ALA A 157 6.89 4.34 8.41
CA ALA A 157 5.89 4.47 7.37
C ALA A 157 4.79 5.44 7.81
N ASP A 158 4.33 6.29 6.88
CA ASP A 158 3.21 7.20 7.08
C ASP A 158 1.94 6.52 6.58
N ILE A 159 1.11 6.06 7.53
CA ILE A 159 -0.15 5.37 7.24
C ILE A 159 -1.31 6.31 7.54
N LYS A 160 -2.18 6.49 6.55
CA LYS A 160 -3.33 7.36 6.64
C LYS A 160 -4.59 6.67 6.13
N ASN A 161 -5.70 6.83 6.84
CA ASN A 161 -7.01 6.58 6.26
C ASN A 161 -7.17 7.48 5.03
N ILE A 162 -7.59 6.94 3.89
CA ILE A 162 -7.72 7.73 2.66
C ILE A 162 -8.79 8.83 2.80
N GLY A 163 -9.73 8.64 3.72
CA GLY A 163 -10.76 9.61 4.06
C GLY A 163 -11.86 9.76 3.00
N SER A 164 -12.69 10.78 3.23
CA SER A 164 -13.74 11.13 2.26
C SER A 164 -13.12 11.72 0.98
N PRO A 165 -13.70 11.45 -0.21
CA PRO A 165 -15.01 10.80 -0.41
C PRO A 165 -14.98 9.27 -0.52
N ILE A 166 -13.82 8.63 -0.40
CA ILE A 166 -13.69 7.16 -0.56
C ILE A 166 -14.29 6.46 0.66
N ASN A 167 -13.67 6.62 1.85
CA ASN A 167 -14.14 5.98 3.08
C ASN A 167 -15.34 6.71 3.68
N THR A 168 -16.34 5.92 4.11
CA THR A 168 -17.58 6.36 4.76
C THR A 168 -17.76 5.68 6.12
N GLU A 169 -18.97 5.61 6.65
CA GLU A 169 -19.31 4.82 7.85
C GLU A 169 -19.68 3.35 7.50
N GLU A 170 -19.68 3.03 6.21
CA GLU A 170 -19.99 1.71 5.68
C GLU A 170 -18.69 0.88 5.54
N ILE A 171 -18.67 -0.07 4.63
CA ILE A 171 -17.48 -0.91 4.36
C ILE A 171 -16.89 -0.51 3.02
N GLU A 172 -15.64 -0.12 3.02
CA GLU A 172 -14.83 0.09 1.81
C GLU A 172 -13.56 -0.77 1.89
N GLY A 173 -13.37 -1.61 0.88
CA GLY A 173 -12.25 -2.54 0.86
C GLY A 173 -11.77 -2.89 -0.54
N VAL A 174 -10.80 -3.79 -0.60
CA VAL A 174 -10.22 -4.33 -1.84
C VAL A 174 -9.86 -3.23 -2.85
N PRO A 175 -8.98 -2.27 -2.48
CA PRO A 175 -8.57 -1.24 -3.41
C PRO A 175 -7.75 -1.84 -4.56
N VAL A 176 -8.10 -1.50 -5.80
CA VAL A 176 -7.31 -1.80 -6.99
C VAL A 176 -7.07 -0.50 -7.76
N ILE A 177 -5.84 -0.28 -8.23
CA ILE A 177 -5.42 0.98 -8.84
C ILE A 177 -4.76 0.76 -10.20
N SER A 178 -4.92 1.70 -11.13
CA SER A 178 -4.06 1.76 -12.30
C SER A 178 -2.61 2.09 -11.90
N ALA A 179 -1.65 1.67 -12.71
CA ALA A 179 -0.22 1.85 -12.40
C ALA A 179 0.19 3.33 -12.21
N ASP A 180 -0.54 4.27 -12.83
CA ASP A 180 -0.35 5.71 -12.69
C ASP A 180 -1.31 6.34 -11.64
N GLU A 181 -2.01 5.52 -10.85
CA GLU A 181 -3.02 5.94 -9.85
C GLU A 181 -4.15 6.83 -10.41
N SER A 182 -4.32 6.93 -11.72
CA SER A 182 -5.39 7.77 -12.29
C SER A 182 -6.78 7.24 -12.01
N VAL A 183 -6.89 5.93 -11.73
CA VAL A 183 -8.14 5.23 -11.43
C VAL A 183 -7.96 4.40 -10.16
N MET A 184 -8.96 4.44 -9.29
CA MET A 184 -9.14 3.52 -8.17
C MET A 184 -10.51 2.86 -8.32
N ILE A 185 -10.54 1.53 -8.28
CA ILE A 185 -11.76 0.74 -8.17
C ILE A 185 -11.69 0.01 -6.83
N PHE A 186 -12.80 -0.16 -6.17
CA PHE A 186 -12.84 -0.80 -4.86
C PHE A 186 -14.20 -1.44 -4.58
N THR A 187 -14.24 -2.32 -3.60
CA THR A 187 -15.47 -2.97 -3.14
C THR A 187 -16.12 -2.12 -2.05
N TYR A 188 -17.41 -1.93 -2.16
CA TYR A 188 -18.25 -1.19 -1.22
C TYR A 188 -19.42 -2.05 -0.77
N ALA A 189 -19.71 -2.09 0.53
CA ALA A 189 -20.94 -2.68 1.07
C ALA A 189 -21.62 -1.70 2.03
N GLY A 190 -22.77 -1.21 1.63
CA GLY A 190 -23.52 -0.20 2.38
C GLY A 190 -24.77 0.29 1.67
N LYS A 191 -25.31 1.41 2.14
CA LYS A 191 -26.60 1.98 1.68
C LYS A 191 -26.72 2.26 0.19
N LYS A 192 -25.60 2.29 -0.55
CA LYS A 192 -25.59 2.50 -1.99
C LYS A 192 -25.44 1.20 -2.77
N SER A 193 -25.36 0.05 -2.09
CA SER A 193 -25.28 -1.25 -2.74
C SER A 193 -26.58 -1.60 -3.46
N THR A 194 -26.43 -2.33 -4.56
CA THR A 194 -27.55 -2.75 -5.42
C THR A 194 -28.39 -3.83 -4.74
N GLY A 195 -27.79 -4.69 -3.94
CA GLY A 195 -28.45 -5.82 -3.26
C GLY A 195 -28.22 -5.85 -1.76
N GLY A 196 -28.72 -6.90 -1.11
CA GLY A 196 -28.51 -7.16 0.30
C GLY A 196 -29.69 -6.79 1.19
N LEU A 197 -29.37 -6.37 2.43
CA LEU A 197 -30.33 -6.28 3.55
C LEU A 197 -31.00 -7.65 3.81
N LEU A 198 -30.22 -8.71 3.69
CA LEU A 198 -30.63 -10.07 4.03
C LEU A 198 -30.00 -10.49 5.36
N ASN A 199 -30.73 -11.22 6.20
CA ASN A 199 -30.16 -11.85 7.38
C ASN A 199 -29.48 -13.20 7.02
N ASP A 200 -28.87 -13.86 8.00
CA ASP A 200 -28.18 -15.16 7.84
C ASP A 200 -29.08 -16.27 7.25
N ALA A 201 -30.41 -16.10 7.33
CA ALA A 201 -31.37 -17.02 6.69
C ALA A 201 -31.75 -16.59 5.27
N LEU A 202 -31.02 -15.64 4.67
CA LEU A 202 -31.25 -15.03 3.34
C LEU A 202 -32.67 -14.44 3.21
N LYS A 203 -33.22 -13.92 4.30
CA LYS A 203 -34.54 -13.24 4.30
C LYS A 203 -34.33 -11.74 4.45
N PRO A 204 -35.17 -10.92 3.79
CA PRO A 204 -35.12 -9.47 3.95
C PRO A 204 -35.25 -9.05 5.40
N ASP A 205 -34.28 -8.31 5.90
CA ASP A 205 -34.23 -7.80 7.27
C ASP A 205 -33.62 -6.38 7.26
N ALA A 206 -34.50 -5.40 7.33
CA ALA A 206 -34.09 -3.98 7.29
C ALA A 206 -33.31 -3.51 8.52
N GLU A 207 -33.36 -4.26 9.63
CA GLU A 207 -32.69 -3.90 10.89
C GLU A 207 -31.35 -4.60 11.05
N ASN A 208 -31.25 -5.86 10.59
CA ASN A 208 -30.11 -6.72 10.85
C ASN A 208 -29.51 -7.37 9.59
N GLY A 209 -30.13 -7.14 8.44
CA GLY A 209 -29.58 -7.59 7.16
C GLY A 209 -28.29 -6.87 6.81
N THR A 210 -27.39 -7.57 6.14
CA THR A 210 -26.15 -7.03 5.60
C THR A 210 -26.35 -6.60 4.15
N TYR A 211 -25.67 -5.53 3.75
CA TYR A 211 -25.59 -5.13 2.35
C TYR A 211 -24.67 -6.08 1.60
N HIS A 212 -25.00 -6.35 0.33
CA HIS A 212 -24.08 -7.05 -0.56
C HIS A 212 -22.96 -6.13 -1.03
N GLU A 213 -21.87 -6.74 -1.45
CA GLU A 213 -20.71 -6.04 -2.01
C GLU A 213 -21.00 -5.57 -3.42
N ASP A 214 -20.64 -4.34 -3.75
CA ASP A 214 -20.74 -3.71 -5.06
C ASP A 214 -19.40 -3.08 -5.47
N ILE A 215 -19.15 -3.01 -6.78
CA ILE A 215 -17.93 -2.43 -7.36
C ILE A 215 -18.12 -0.94 -7.61
N PHE A 216 -17.27 -0.12 -7.00
CA PHE A 216 -17.27 1.33 -7.16
C PHE A 216 -15.97 1.82 -7.80
N ILE A 217 -16.07 2.89 -8.59
CA ILE A 217 -14.93 3.52 -9.25
C ILE A 217 -14.82 4.99 -8.87
N SER A 218 -13.57 5.45 -8.71
CA SER A 218 -13.21 6.84 -8.51
C SER A 218 -11.98 7.20 -9.34
N THR A 219 -11.89 8.45 -9.78
CA THR A 219 -10.76 8.94 -10.56
C THR A 219 -9.97 9.97 -9.76
N LYS A 220 -8.67 9.98 -9.95
CA LYS A 220 -7.79 10.93 -9.28
C LYS A 220 -8.02 12.33 -9.82
N THR A 221 -8.36 13.28 -8.95
CA THR A 221 -8.62 14.68 -9.33
C THR A 221 -7.40 15.58 -9.19
N ASN A 222 -6.49 15.22 -8.25
CA ASN A 222 -5.18 15.83 -8.05
C ASN A 222 -4.28 14.83 -7.27
N ASP A 223 -3.05 15.20 -6.94
CA ASP A 223 -2.07 14.31 -6.30
C ASP A 223 -2.53 13.64 -5.00
N SER A 224 -3.52 14.18 -4.33
CA SER A 224 -3.97 13.70 -3.01
C SER A 224 -5.45 13.38 -2.90
N THR A 225 -6.26 13.67 -3.92
CA THR A 225 -7.72 13.50 -3.84
C THR A 225 -8.30 12.72 -5.00
N PHE A 226 -9.38 12.01 -4.69
CA PHE A 226 -10.19 11.26 -5.63
C PHE A 226 -11.58 11.90 -5.79
N SER A 227 -12.23 11.66 -6.92
CA SER A 227 -13.63 12.06 -7.16
C SER A 227 -14.58 11.32 -6.23
N ALA A 228 -15.83 11.80 -6.10
CA ALA A 228 -16.88 11.02 -5.45
C ALA A 228 -17.05 9.67 -6.17
N PRO A 229 -17.04 8.53 -5.43
CA PRO A 229 -17.17 7.21 -6.05
C PRO A 229 -18.56 7.01 -6.63
N ILE A 230 -18.60 6.29 -7.76
CA ILE A 230 -19.83 5.85 -8.43
C ILE A 230 -19.81 4.34 -8.60
N GLY A 231 -20.96 3.68 -8.40
CA GLY A 231 -21.13 2.25 -8.69
C GLY A 231 -21.01 1.98 -10.18
N ILE A 232 -20.40 0.85 -10.56
CA ILE A 232 -20.32 0.43 -11.97
C ILE A 232 -21.52 -0.45 -12.27
N GLU A 233 -22.61 0.17 -12.74
CA GLU A 233 -23.91 -0.49 -12.96
C GLU A 233 -23.82 -1.76 -13.84
N ALA A 234 -22.93 -1.78 -14.82
CA ALA A 234 -22.73 -2.93 -15.70
C ALA A 234 -22.17 -4.17 -15.00
N LEU A 235 -21.56 -3.99 -13.80
CA LEU A 235 -20.86 -5.03 -13.06
C LEU A 235 -21.58 -5.44 -11.78
N ASN A 236 -22.41 -4.57 -11.23
CA ASN A 236 -23.11 -4.80 -9.96
C ASN A 236 -24.41 -5.55 -10.18
N THR A 237 -24.59 -6.63 -9.44
CA THR A 237 -25.79 -7.49 -9.47
C THR A 237 -26.55 -7.39 -8.14
N ASN A 238 -27.52 -8.27 -7.93
CA ASN A 238 -28.17 -8.40 -6.62
C ASN A 238 -27.39 -9.32 -5.64
N GLY A 239 -26.26 -9.90 -6.08
CA GLY A 239 -25.37 -10.73 -5.27
C GLY A 239 -24.17 -9.91 -4.74
N ASN A 240 -23.12 -10.62 -4.33
CA ASN A 240 -21.85 -10.00 -3.96
C ASN A 240 -20.96 -9.88 -5.20
N ASP A 241 -20.61 -8.64 -5.53
CA ASP A 241 -19.73 -8.29 -6.63
C ASP A 241 -18.52 -7.50 -6.09
N ALA A 242 -17.34 -8.12 -6.08
CA ALA A 242 -16.14 -7.50 -5.56
C ALA A 242 -15.11 -7.21 -6.66
N ALA A 243 -14.48 -6.04 -6.61
CA ALA A 243 -13.31 -5.74 -7.41
C ALA A 243 -12.11 -6.50 -6.84
N VAL A 244 -11.34 -7.21 -7.67
CA VAL A 244 -10.17 -7.97 -7.16
C VAL A 244 -8.86 -7.64 -7.86
N ALA A 245 -8.88 -7.21 -9.12
CA ALA A 245 -7.69 -6.71 -9.81
C ALA A 245 -8.08 -5.78 -10.96
N VAL A 246 -7.21 -4.83 -11.26
CA VAL A 246 -7.30 -4.02 -12.48
C VAL A 246 -5.97 -4.08 -13.22
N SER A 247 -6.02 -4.11 -14.56
CA SER A 247 -4.82 -4.03 -15.38
C SER A 247 -4.06 -2.72 -15.13
N PRO A 248 -2.74 -2.66 -15.33
CA PRO A 248 -1.95 -1.45 -15.08
C PRO A 248 -2.48 -0.19 -15.80
N ASP A 249 -3.09 -0.36 -16.96
CA ASP A 249 -3.70 0.73 -17.74
C ASP A 249 -5.11 1.12 -17.28
N GLY A 250 -5.70 0.36 -16.35
CA GLY A 250 -7.04 0.62 -15.80
C GLY A 250 -8.20 0.21 -16.73
N THR A 251 -7.94 -0.61 -17.76
CA THR A 251 -8.95 -0.94 -18.79
C THR A 251 -9.51 -2.35 -18.72
N THR A 252 -8.88 -3.24 -17.97
CA THR A 252 -9.35 -4.60 -17.71
C THR A 252 -9.55 -4.80 -16.22
N LEU A 253 -10.75 -5.15 -15.80
CA LEU A 253 -11.10 -5.42 -14.41
C LEU A 253 -11.37 -6.90 -14.24
N PHE A 254 -10.79 -7.48 -13.21
CA PHE A 254 -11.18 -8.78 -12.70
C PHE A 254 -12.08 -8.56 -11.48
N SER A 255 -13.17 -9.30 -11.43
CA SER A 255 -14.15 -9.25 -10.34
C SER A 255 -14.41 -10.65 -9.79
N PHE A 256 -14.74 -10.72 -8.53
CA PHE A 256 -15.30 -11.90 -7.89
C PHE A 256 -16.81 -11.72 -7.83
N ILE A 257 -17.57 -12.71 -8.29
CA ILE A 257 -19.03 -12.70 -8.24
C ILE A 257 -19.51 -13.95 -7.53
N SER A 258 -20.31 -13.77 -6.46
CA SER A 258 -20.93 -14.85 -5.72
C SER A 258 -22.40 -14.58 -5.47
N ASN A 259 -23.21 -15.56 -5.74
CA ASN A 259 -24.63 -15.59 -5.36
C ASN A 259 -24.89 -16.51 -4.15
N ASN A 260 -23.87 -17.25 -3.73
CA ASN A 260 -23.83 -18.17 -2.59
C ASN A 260 -22.45 -18.03 -1.94
N ASP A 261 -22.09 -18.91 -0.99
CA ASP A 261 -20.75 -18.93 -0.38
C ASP A 261 -19.62 -19.32 -1.36
N GLU A 262 -19.97 -19.91 -2.50
CA GLU A 262 -19.05 -20.23 -3.60
C GLU A 262 -19.08 -19.08 -4.63
N GLY A 263 -17.95 -18.74 -5.19
CA GLY A 263 -17.84 -17.66 -6.18
C GLY A 263 -16.64 -17.84 -7.08
N ASP A 264 -16.70 -17.18 -8.23
CA ASP A 264 -15.77 -17.31 -9.34
C ASP A 264 -15.14 -15.96 -9.72
N LEU A 265 -14.03 -16.03 -10.44
CA LEU A 265 -13.37 -14.89 -11.06
C LEU A 265 -13.96 -14.62 -12.47
N TYR A 266 -14.25 -13.36 -12.70
CA TYR A 266 -14.77 -12.84 -13.98
C TYR A 266 -13.84 -11.75 -14.52
N ILE A 267 -13.93 -11.48 -15.81
CA ILE A 267 -13.19 -10.44 -16.50
C ILE A 267 -14.15 -9.49 -17.22
N SER A 268 -13.89 -8.19 -17.13
CA SER A 268 -14.60 -7.14 -17.86
C SER A 268 -13.60 -6.17 -18.48
N THR A 269 -13.94 -5.61 -19.65
CA THR A 269 -13.08 -4.66 -20.37
C THR A 269 -13.77 -3.32 -20.56
N LEU A 270 -13.02 -2.24 -20.41
CA LEU A 270 -13.48 -0.88 -20.63
C LEU A 270 -13.38 -0.55 -22.13
N LYS A 271 -14.54 -0.46 -22.81
CA LYS A 271 -14.65 -0.06 -24.21
C LYS A 271 -15.16 1.39 -24.30
N GLY A 272 -14.26 2.30 -24.61
CA GLY A 272 -14.55 3.73 -24.55
C GLY A 272 -14.80 4.19 -23.11
N ALA A 273 -16.05 4.41 -22.73
CA ALA A 273 -16.46 4.79 -21.37
C ALA A 273 -17.31 3.72 -20.68
N GLU A 274 -17.54 2.59 -21.31
CA GLU A 274 -18.49 1.56 -20.85
C GLU A 274 -17.75 0.26 -20.54
N TRP A 275 -18.03 -0.34 -19.39
CA TRP A 275 -17.55 -1.66 -19.03
C TRP A 275 -18.38 -2.74 -19.74
N SER A 276 -17.71 -3.76 -20.27
CA SER A 276 -18.40 -4.96 -20.75
C SER A 276 -19.05 -5.71 -19.59
N LYS A 277 -20.05 -6.53 -19.87
CA LYS A 277 -20.57 -7.47 -18.89
C LYS A 277 -19.46 -8.41 -18.44
N PRO A 278 -19.47 -8.86 -17.18
CA PRO A 278 -18.51 -9.83 -16.67
C PRO A 278 -18.58 -11.16 -17.43
N GLU A 279 -17.44 -11.67 -17.87
CA GLU A 279 -17.27 -12.97 -18.48
C GLU A 279 -16.51 -13.90 -17.54
N ARG A 280 -17.07 -15.09 -17.24
CA ARG A 280 -16.45 -16.06 -16.33
C ARG A 280 -15.13 -16.56 -16.93
N LEU A 281 -14.06 -16.60 -16.15
CA LEU A 281 -12.81 -17.20 -16.57
C LEU A 281 -12.97 -18.72 -16.78
N ASN A 282 -12.07 -19.30 -17.57
CA ASN A 282 -12.14 -20.73 -17.91
C ASN A 282 -11.85 -21.64 -16.69
N ASN A 283 -12.11 -22.94 -16.84
CA ASN A 283 -11.99 -23.93 -15.76
C ASN A 283 -10.53 -24.23 -15.34
N ASN A 284 -9.53 -23.66 -15.98
CA ASN A 284 -8.14 -23.71 -15.52
C ASN A 284 -7.88 -22.72 -14.37
N ILE A 285 -8.75 -21.71 -14.23
CA ILE A 285 -8.76 -20.72 -13.16
C ILE A 285 -9.86 -21.06 -12.16
N ASN A 286 -11.14 -20.99 -12.59
CA ASN A 286 -12.30 -21.27 -11.75
C ASN A 286 -12.54 -22.80 -11.66
N THR A 287 -12.56 -23.31 -10.47
CA THR A 287 -12.80 -24.73 -10.16
C THR A 287 -14.14 -24.91 -9.43
N ASP A 288 -14.36 -26.04 -8.80
CA ASP A 288 -15.49 -26.26 -7.88
C ASP A 288 -15.20 -25.72 -6.46
N ALA A 289 -14.02 -25.11 -6.26
CA ALA A 289 -13.62 -24.49 -5.00
C ALA A 289 -13.75 -22.95 -5.11
N TRP A 290 -13.39 -22.26 -4.04
CA TRP A 290 -13.36 -20.80 -4.01
C TRP A 290 -12.12 -20.23 -4.71
N GLU A 291 -12.33 -19.32 -5.65
CA GLU A 291 -11.32 -18.47 -6.28
C GLU A 291 -11.75 -17.01 -6.16
N GLY A 292 -11.23 -16.26 -5.19
CA GLY A 292 -11.80 -14.95 -4.83
C GLY A 292 -10.86 -13.76 -4.95
N SER A 293 -9.58 -13.94 -5.30
CA SER A 293 -8.65 -12.83 -5.51
C SER A 293 -7.64 -13.15 -6.58
N CYS A 294 -7.22 -12.14 -7.33
CA CYS A 294 -6.21 -12.30 -8.38
C CYS A 294 -5.41 -11.02 -8.64
N SER A 295 -4.38 -11.14 -9.49
CA SER A 295 -3.59 -10.03 -10.04
C SER A 295 -3.00 -10.41 -11.37
N ILE A 296 -3.01 -9.47 -12.32
CA ILE A 296 -2.50 -9.68 -13.69
C ILE A 296 -1.12 -9.02 -13.85
N SER A 297 -0.18 -9.72 -14.48
CA SER A 297 1.11 -9.11 -14.86
C SER A 297 0.93 -7.96 -15.85
N SER A 298 1.89 -7.02 -15.86
CA SER A 298 1.81 -5.82 -16.70
C SER A 298 1.77 -6.11 -18.21
N ASP A 299 2.28 -7.26 -18.62
CA ASP A 299 2.23 -7.75 -20.00
C ASP A 299 0.98 -8.57 -20.33
N GLY A 300 0.08 -8.77 -19.34
CA GLY A 300 -1.15 -9.54 -19.50
C GLY A 300 -0.98 -11.05 -19.65
N ARG A 301 0.24 -11.59 -19.48
CA ARG A 301 0.55 -13.02 -19.71
C ARG A 301 0.29 -13.90 -18.50
N TYR A 302 0.45 -13.39 -17.27
CA TYR A 302 0.38 -14.20 -16.07
C TYR A 302 -0.71 -13.69 -15.16
N LEU A 303 -1.61 -14.60 -14.75
CA LEU A 303 -2.61 -14.36 -13.71
C LEU A 303 -2.19 -15.09 -12.43
N TYR A 304 -1.94 -14.35 -11.39
CA TYR A 304 -1.73 -14.84 -10.03
C TYR A 304 -3.06 -14.83 -9.31
N PHE A 305 -3.43 -15.88 -8.61
CA PHE A 305 -4.72 -15.94 -7.92
C PHE A 305 -4.69 -16.86 -6.72
N ALA A 306 -5.60 -16.63 -5.77
CA ALA A 306 -5.80 -17.49 -4.61
C ALA A 306 -6.93 -18.48 -4.87
N SER A 307 -6.75 -19.73 -4.43
CA SER A 307 -7.72 -20.81 -4.57
C SER A 307 -7.69 -21.78 -3.41
N GLU A 308 -8.88 -22.29 -3.04
CA GLU A 308 -9.07 -23.37 -2.06
C GLU A 308 -9.08 -24.75 -2.70
N LYS A 309 -8.67 -24.87 -3.95
CA LYS A 309 -8.68 -26.15 -4.67
C LYS A 309 -7.85 -27.22 -4.00
N ALA A 310 -8.33 -28.45 -4.02
CA ALA A 310 -7.67 -29.60 -3.40
C ALA A 310 -6.24 -29.81 -3.93
N GLY A 311 -5.34 -30.20 -3.02
CA GLY A 311 -3.93 -30.47 -3.32
C GLY A 311 -3.00 -29.27 -3.10
N GLY A 312 -3.47 -28.22 -2.48
CA GLY A 312 -2.66 -27.12 -1.94
C GLY A 312 -1.86 -27.55 -0.69
N LEU A 313 -1.13 -26.59 -0.13
CA LEU A 313 -0.37 -26.74 1.11
C LEU A 313 -1.20 -26.35 2.34
N GLY A 314 -2.03 -25.30 2.18
CA GLY A 314 -2.88 -24.73 3.22
C GLY A 314 -4.38 -24.80 2.88
N GLY A 315 -5.15 -23.89 3.45
CA GLY A 315 -6.54 -23.69 3.09
C GLY A 315 -6.66 -22.96 1.77
N ARG A 316 -6.07 -21.76 1.69
CA ARG A 316 -5.90 -20.96 0.47
C ARG A 316 -4.45 -20.91 0.08
N ASP A 317 -4.19 -21.25 -1.15
CA ASP A 317 -2.85 -21.17 -1.74
C ASP A 317 -2.85 -20.20 -2.92
N LEU A 318 -1.70 -19.60 -3.20
CA LEU A 318 -1.46 -18.81 -4.40
C LEU A 318 -1.01 -19.68 -5.57
N TYR A 319 -1.60 -19.42 -6.71
CA TYR A 319 -1.34 -20.10 -7.97
C TYR A 319 -0.99 -19.09 -9.06
N VAL A 320 -0.37 -19.56 -10.13
CA VAL A 320 -0.12 -18.77 -11.35
C VAL A 320 -0.57 -19.56 -12.58
N SER A 321 -1.26 -18.87 -13.51
CA SER A 321 -1.59 -19.36 -14.83
C SER A 321 -0.99 -18.47 -15.90
N GLU A 322 -0.52 -19.07 -16.99
CA GLU A 322 -0.02 -18.37 -18.17
C GLU A 322 -1.10 -18.30 -19.24
N LYS A 323 -1.23 -17.16 -19.90
CA LYS A 323 -2.14 -17.01 -21.05
C LYS A 323 -1.44 -17.47 -22.33
N VAL A 324 -1.92 -18.54 -22.93
CA VAL A 324 -1.40 -19.15 -24.15
C VAL A 324 -2.50 -19.12 -25.22
N ASP A 325 -2.21 -18.57 -26.38
CA ASP A 325 -3.15 -18.44 -27.50
C ASP A 325 -4.52 -17.79 -27.12
N GLY A 326 -4.47 -16.86 -26.15
CA GLY A 326 -5.65 -16.15 -25.67
C GLY A 326 -6.39 -16.81 -24.52
N GLU A 327 -6.07 -18.04 -24.15
CA GLU A 327 -6.69 -18.84 -23.09
C GLU A 327 -5.75 -19.04 -21.89
N TRP A 328 -6.33 -19.10 -20.67
CA TRP A 328 -5.58 -19.42 -19.46
C TRP A 328 -5.22 -20.92 -19.44
N ALA A 329 -3.94 -21.21 -19.31
CA ALA A 329 -3.40 -22.56 -19.17
C ALA A 329 -3.64 -23.14 -17.76
N PRO A 330 -3.49 -24.46 -17.52
CA PRO A 330 -3.60 -25.06 -16.21
C PRO A 330 -2.68 -24.37 -15.18
N ALA A 331 -3.29 -23.97 -14.07
CA ALA A 331 -2.59 -23.22 -13.04
C ALA A 331 -1.58 -24.05 -12.26
N LYS A 332 -0.47 -23.42 -11.86
CA LYS A 332 0.60 -24.01 -11.06
C LYS A 332 0.62 -23.37 -9.68
N ASN A 333 0.67 -24.21 -8.64
CA ASN A 333 0.89 -23.72 -7.26
C ASN A 333 2.25 -23.03 -7.17
N LEU A 334 2.35 -21.90 -6.47
CA LEU A 334 3.61 -21.15 -6.31
C LEU A 334 4.62 -21.87 -5.40
N GLY A 335 4.20 -22.96 -4.75
CA GLY A 335 5.06 -23.82 -3.94
C GLY A 335 5.32 -23.32 -2.53
N PRO A 336 6.08 -24.10 -1.74
CA PRO A 336 6.20 -23.90 -0.29
C PRO A 336 7.04 -22.69 0.13
N THR A 337 7.69 -22.00 -0.80
CA THR A 337 8.33 -20.71 -0.50
C THR A 337 7.28 -19.62 -0.30
N ILE A 338 6.19 -19.65 -1.08
CA ILE A 338 5.12 -18.64 -1.03
C ILE A 338 3.95 -19.14 -0.18
N ASN A 339 3.52 -20.39 -0.38
CA ASN A 339 2.37 -20.97 0.29
C ASN A 339 2.80 -21.70 1.57
N THR A 340 1.99 -21.59 2.62
CA THR A 340 2.21 -22.22 3.92
C THR A 340 1.12 -23.25 4.22
N GLN A 341 1.09 -23.77 5.43
CA GLN A 341 -0.03 -24.60 5.92
C GLN A 341 -1.26 -23.77 6.30
N TYR A 342 -1.19 -22.45 6.25
CA TYR A 342 -2.27 -21.50 6.56
C TYR A 342 -2.86 -20.95 5.26
N ASN A 343 -3.42 -19.75 5.30
CA ASN A 343 -4.02 -19.13 4.14
C ASN A 343 -3.11 -18.05 3.56
N GLU A 344 -2.92 -18.07 2.25
CA GLU A 344 -2.33 -17.02 1.44
C GLU A 344 -3.37 -16.49 0.46
N ASP A 345 -3.56 -15.16 0.42
CA ASP A 345 -4.64 -14.49 -0.31
C ASP A 345 -4.18 -13.15 -0.89
N ALA A 346 -5.04 -12.51 -1.70
CA ALA A 346 -4.87 -11.17 -2.22
C ALA A 346 -3.50 -10.91 -2.88
N PRO A 347 -3.10 -11.72 -3.88
CA PRO A 347 -1.85 -11.50 -4.59
C PRO A 347 -1.89 -10.19 -5.37
N PHE A 348 -0.78 -9.45 -5.38
CA PHE A 348 -0.55 -8.31 -6.25
C PHE A 348 0.84 -8.39 -6.86
N ILE A 349 0.92 -8.70 -8.16
CA ILE A 349 2.17 -8.63 -8.90
C ILE A 349 2.43 -7.18 -9.34
N HIS A 350 3.51 -6.60 -8.85
CA HIS A 350 3.89 -5.24 -9.22
C HIS A 350 4.21 -5.15 -10.72
N PRO A 351 3.99 -4.00 -11.39
CA PRO A 351 4.30 -3.81 -12.81
C PRO A 351 5.74 -4.11 -13.25
N ASP A 352 6.70 -4.23 -12.31
CA ASP A 352 8.06 -4.70 -12.60
C ASP A 352 8.13 -6.20 -12.99
N GLY A 353 7.07 -6.97 -12.73
CA GLY A 353 6.94 -8.39 -13.04
C GLY A 353 7.73 -9.34 -12.13
N ILE A 354 8.42 -8.81 -11.12
CA ILE A 354 9.28 -9.59 -10.22
C ILE A 354 8.94 -9.44 -8.73
N THR A 355 8.20 -8.42 -8.35
CA THR A 355 7.80 -8.18 -6.95
C THR A 355 6.35 -8.60 -6.73
N LEU A 356 6.12 -9.61 -5.90
CA LEU A 356 4.80 -10.11 -5.52
C LEU A 356 4.49 -9.71 -4.09
N PHE A 357 3.41 -8.97 -3.89
CA PHE A 357 2.79 -8.72 -2.59
C PHE A 357 1.64 -9.69 -2.40
N PHE A 358 1.36 -10.07 -1.17
CA PHE A 358 0.21 -10.92 -0.84
C PHE A 358 -0.10 -10.83 0.66
N SER A 359 -1.27 -11.28 1.06
CA SER A 359 -1.68 -11.38 2.45
C SER A 359 -1.53 -12.82 2.93
N SER A 360 -0.96 -13.03 4.12
CA SER A 360 -0.75 -14.37 4.68
C SER A 360 -1.07 -14.41 6.18
N GLU A 361 -1.68 -15.50 6.62
CA GLU A 361 -1.81 -15.85 8.04
C GLU A 361 -0.57 -16.60 8.55
N GLY A 362 0.24 -17.12 7.62
CA GLY A 362 1.50 -17.82 7.88
C GLY A 362 2.71 -16.89 7.91
N HIS A 363 3.86 -17.39 7.47
CA HIS A 363 5.13 -16.66 7.45
C HIS A 363 5.41 -15.94 8.78
N LYS A 364 5.78 -14.65 8.75
CA LYS A 364 5.99 -13.80 9.93
C LYS A 364 4.78 -12.92 10.22
N SER A 365 3.57 -13.49 10.17
CA SER A 365 2.36 -12.79 10.59
C SER A 365 2.37 -12.49 12.10
N ILE A 366 1.66 -11.43 12.49
CA ILE A 366 1.48 -10.99 13.87
C ILE A 366 0.01 -10.86 14.27
N GLY A 367 -0.89 -10.97 13.30
CA GLY A 367 -2.33 -10.81 13.48
C GLY A 367 -3.13 -11.92 12.83
N GLY A 368 -4.14 -11.52 12.10
CA GLY A 368 -4.83 -12.34 11.12
C GLY A 368 -4.02 -12.40 9.83
N TYR A 369 -4.59 -11.88 8.76
CA TYR A 369 -3.82 -11.66 7.54
C TYR A 369 -2.87 -10.47 7.67
N ASP A 370 -1.63 -10.68 7.31
CA ASP A 370 -0.58 -9.66 7.26
C ASP A 370 0.00 -9.55 5.85
N ILE A 371 0.42 -8.35 5.47
CA ILE A 371 0.99 -8.09 4.15
C ILE A 371 2.44 -8.54 4.11
N MET A 372 2.73 -9.43 3.15
CA MET A 372 4.05 -9.96 2.83
C MET A 372 4.45 -9.56 1.43
N TYR A 373 5.75 -9.61 1.12
CA TYR A 373 6.24 -9.50 -0.25
C TYR A 373 7.40 -10.46 -0.50
N SER A 374 7.51 -10.92 -1.73
CA SER A 374 8.62 -11.72 -2.23
C SER A 374 9.11 -11.17 -3.56
N ILE A 375 10.38 -11.35 -3.86
CA ILE A 375 11.01 -10.92 -5.11
C ILE A 375 11.45 -12.16 -5.88
N LYS A 376 11.22 -12.16 -7.18
CA LYS A 376 11.65 -13.25 -8.07
C LYS A 376 13.11 -13.03 -8.48
N GLN A 377 13.97 -13.99 -8.13
CA GLN A 377 15.38 -14.02 -8.50
C GLN A 377 15.67 -15.33 -9.23
N ASP A 378 16.31 -15.27 -10.39
CA ASP A 378 16.63 -16.45 -11.22
C ASP A 378 15.42 -17.39 -11.43
N ASN A 379 14.25 -16.79 -11.70
CA ASN A 379 12.95 -17.45 -11.85
C ASN A 379 12.39 -18.16 -10.59
N ASN A 380 13.00 -17.99 -9.42
CA ASN A 380 12.50 -18.49 -8.14
C ASN A 380 12.08 -17.34 -7.23
N TRP A 381 11.03 -17.57 -6.43
CA TRP A 381 10.65 -16.64 -5.37
C TRP A 381 11.61 -16.79 -4.18
N ILE A 382 12.08 -15.66 -3.64
CA ILE A 382 12.81 -15.65 -2.37
C ILE A 382 11.82 -15.80 -1.20
N GLU A 383 12.35 -16.15 0.00
CA GLU A 383 11.55 -16.21 1.22
C GLU A 383 10.80 -14.89 1.46
N PRO A 384 9.47 -14.92 1.69
CA PRO A 384 8.70 -13.71 1.89
C PRO A 384 9.11 -12.91 3.11
N LEU A 385 9.08 -11.59 2.95
CA LEU A 385 9.36 -10.62 3.99
C LEU A 385 8.07 -9.94 4.43
N SER A 386 7.87 -9.82 5.75
CA SER A 386 6.76 -9.05 6.31
C SER A 386 6.97 -7.56 6.05
N MET A 387 5.90 -6.85 5.66
CA MET A 387 5.90 -5.40 5.56
C MET A 387 5.99 -4.71 6.93
N GLY A 388 5.93 -5.47 8.03
CA GLY A 388 6.27 -5.04 9.39
C GLY A 388 5.31 -4.02 10.01
N ILE A 389 5.60 -3.69 11.28
CA ILE A 389 4.84 -2.69 12.03
C ILE A 389 5.33 -1.28 11.65
N PRO A 390 4.44 -0.29 11.39
CA PRO A 390 3.00 -0.27 11.69
C PRO A 390 2.07 -0.66 10.54
N LEU A 391 2.59 -1.14 9.38
CA LEU A 391 1.71 -1.51 8.27
C LEU A 391 0.91 -2.75 8.64
N ASN A 392 1.57 -3.80 9.11
CA ASN A 392 0.92 -4.97 9.67
C ASN A 392 0.56 -4.72 11.14
N THR A 393 -0.64 -5.15 11.53
CA THR A 393 -1.19 -5.00 12.88
C THR A 393 -1.62 -6.35 13.44
N THR A 394 -2.21 -6.36 14.61
CA THR A 394 -2.82 -7.57 15.19
C THR A 394 -4.22 -7.87 14.68
N GLU A 395 -4.69 -7.08 13.73
CA GLU A 395 -5.95 -7.26 12.98
C GLU A 395 -5.65 -7.83 11.59
N ASP A 396 -6.65 -7.80 10.69
CA ASP A 396 -6.45 -8.15 9.29
C ASP A 396 -5.96 -6.93 8.49
N ASP A 397 -4.83 -7.08 7.81
CA ASP A 397 -4.27 -6.13 6.85
C ASP A 397 -4.15 -6.84 5.50
N ARG A 398 -4.99 -6.44 4.51
CA ARG A 398 -5.20 -7.22 3.29
C ARG A 398 -5.26 -6.35 2.04
N TYR A 399 -5.20 -7.01 0.89
CA TYR A 399 -5.41 -6.41 -0.43
C TYR A 399 -4.48 -5.23 -0.70
N TYR A 400 -3.18 -5.49 -0.49
CA TYR A 400 -2.16 -4.49 -0.70
C TYR A 400 -1.86 -4.30 -2.18
N VAL A 401 -1.98 -3.07 -2.65
CA VAL A 401 -1.58 -2.66 -4.00
C VAL A 401 -0.68 -1.43 -3.91
N ILE A 402 0.20 -1.24 -4.89
CA ILE A 402 1.19 -0.17 -4.89
C ILE A 402 1.28 0.44 -6.29
N ASN A 403 1.52 1.75 -6.37
CA ASN A 403 1.75 2.39 -7.65
C ASN A 403 3.06 1.94 -8.31
N ALA A 404 3.18 2.14 -9.62
CA ALA A 404 4.36 1.70 -10.38
C ALA A 404 5.69 2.32 -9.90
N GLN A 405 5.64 3.49 -9.26
CA GLN A 405 6.82 4.15 -8.69
C GLN A 405 7.27 3.53 -7.35
N GLY A 406 6.42 2.77 -6.68
CA GLY A 406 6.72 2.15 -5.40
C GLY A 406 6.74 3.12 -4.20
N ASP A 407 6.23 4.34 -4.35
CA ASP A 407 6.28 5.34 -3.28
C ASP A 407 4.98 5.44 -2.47
N LYS A 408 3.88 4.87 -2.98
CA LYS A 408 2.59 4.89 -2.32
C LYS A 408 1.84 3.58 -2.50
N GLY A 409 1.46 2.97 -1.39
CA GLY A 409 0.62 1.79 -1.36
C GLY A 409 -0.78 2.09 -0.84
N TYR A 410 -1.71 1.17 -1.13
CA TYR A 410 -3.10 1.18 -0.68
C TYR A 410 -3.45 -0.22 -0.16
N PHE A 411 -4.25 -0.30 0.87
CA PHE A 411 -4.66 -1.58 1.46
C PHE A 411 -5.93 -1.43 2.28
N SER A 412 -6.57 -2.56 2.58
CA SER A 412 -7.73 -2.62 3.45
C SER A 412 -7.31 -3.03 4.86
N SER A 413 -7.90 -2.40 5.86
CA SER A 413 -7.69 -2.76 7.26
C SER A 413 -8.89 -2.40 8.12
N ASN A 414 -9.13 -3.22 9.14
CA ASN A 414 -10.11 -2.96 10.19
C ASN A 414 -9.45 -2.43 11.48
N ARG A 415 -8.23 -1.88 11.37
CA ARG A 415 -7.44 -1.37 12.49
C ARG A 415 -8.15 -0.29 13.27
N ALA A 416 -8.02 -0.31 14.60
CA ALA A 416 -8.46 0.76 15.46
C ALA A 416 -7.59 2.02 15.29
N GLY A 417 -8.19 3.19 15.37
CA GLY A 417 -7.48 4.46 15.26
C GLY A 417 -7.20 4.88 13.81
N ALA A 418 -6.19 5.73 13.59
CA ALA A 418 -5.79 6.26 12.28
C ALA A 418 -6.95 6.87 11.44
N GLY A 419 -8.05 7.28 12.09
CA GLY A 419 -9.21 7.92 11.45
C GLY A 419 -10.20 6.94 10.79
N GLY A 420 -10.15 5.65 11.14
CA GLY A 420 -11.12 4.64 10.69
C GLY A 420 -12.56 5.06 10.96
N LYS A 421 -13.46 4.81 10.02
CA LYS A 421 -14.87 5.21 10.09
C LYS A 421 -15.82 4.03 10.05
N GLY A 422 -15.57 3.06 9.16
CA GLY A 422 -16.36 1.86 8.96
C GLY A 422 -15.85 0.64 9.74
N ASN A 423 -16.35 -0.54 9.39
CA ASN A 423 -15.81 -1.80 9.90
C ASN A 423 -14.51 -2.18 9.18
N GLN A 424 -14.39 -1.78 7.91
CA GLN A 424 -13.20 -1.90 7.10
C GLN A 424 -13.04 -0.63 6.27
N ASP A 425 -11.84 -0.10 6.21
CA ASP A 425 -11.49 1.12 5.49
C ASP A 425 -10.29 0.90 4.58
N ILE A 426 -10.18 1.75 3.56
CA ILE A 426 -8.99 1.83 2.71
C ILE A 426 -7.98 2.81 3.33
N TYR A 427 -6.75 2.35 3.45
CA TYR A 427 -5.61 3.14 3.95
C TYR A 427 -4.57 3.34 2.87
N THR A 428 -3.78 4.38 3.02
CA THR A 428 -2.58 4.64 2.23
C THR A 428 -1.33 4.49 3.09
N VAL A 429 -0.23 4.08 2.48
CA VAL A 429 1.08 4.00 3.13
C VAL A 429 2.16 4.61 2.24
N SER A 430 3.08 5.35 2.85
CA SER A 430 4.26 5.91 2.19
C SER A 430 5.50 5.75 3.10
N PRO A 431 6.64 5.22 2.57
CA PRO A 431 6.82 4.66 1.24
C PRO A 431 6.00 3.38 1.04
N GLY A 432 5.58 3.13 -0.20
CA GLY A 432 4.81 1.94 -0.55
C GLY A 432 5.63 0.65 -0.53
N ILE A 433 6.91 0.68 -0.82
CA ILE A 433 7.81 -0.46 -0.69
C ILE A 433 8.97 -0.12 0.25
N LEU A 434 9.37 -1.11 1.04
CA LEU A 434 10.53 -1.01 1.92
C LEU A 434 11.81 -1.38 1.15
N GLY A 435 12.82 -0.51 1.22
CA GLY A 435 14.09 -0.76 0.54
C GLY A 435 14.21 -0.08 -0.83
N GLU A 436 14.79 -0.79 -1.81
CA GLU A 436 14.99 -0.24 -3.14
C GLU A 436 13.68 -0.16 -3.93
N ARG A 437 13.46 0.97 -4.59
CA ARG A 437 12.27 1.17 -5.41
C ARG A 437 12.38 0.41 -6.72
N PRO A 438 11.26 -0.07 -7.28
CA PRO A 438 11.25 -0.73 -8.57
C PRO A 438 11.82 0.16 -9.68
N ILE A 439 12.59 -0.45 -10.56
CA ILE A 439 13.16 0.22 -11.73
C ILE A 439 12.33 -0.18 -12.94
N LEU A 440 11.55 0.77 -13.48
CA LEU A 440 10.76 0.57 -14.70
C LEU A 440 10.45 1.91 -15.39
N ALA A 441 10.10 1.84 -16.67
CA ALA A 441 9.54 2.97 -17.41
C ALA A 441 8.03 2.81 -17.54
N LEU A 442 7.28 3.81 -17.10
CA LEU A 442 5.85 3.92 -17.34
C LEU A 442 5.63 4.81 -18.57
N LEU A 443 5.36 4.20 -19.72
CA LEU A 443 5.06 4.90 -20.95
C LEU A 443 3.56 5.11 -21.11
N LYS A 444 3.11 6.36 -21.21
CA LYS A 444 1.70 6.70 -21.33
C LYS A 444 1.45 7.89 -22.25
N GLY A 445 0.28 7.96 -22.82
CA GLY A 445 -0.15 9.02 -23.73
C GLY A 445 -1.44 8.64 -24.44
N ASN A 446 -1.62 9.21 -25.62
CA ASN A 446 -2.79 8.97 -26.43
C ASN A 446 -2.37 8.57 -27.86
N VAL A 447 -3.19 7.77 -28.54
CA VAL A 447 -3.06 7.48 -29.98
C VAL A 447 -4.11 8.29 -30.72
N TYR A 448 -3.66 8.97 -31.75
CA TYR A 448 -4.50 9.78 -32.62
C TYR A 448 -4.39 9.30 -34.08
N ALA A 449 -5.52 9.20 -34.76
CA ALA A 449 -5.61 8.98 -36.19
C ALA A 449 -6.20 10.25 -36.84
N ASP A 450 -5.46 10.90 -37.74
CA ASP A 450 -5.87 12.18 -38.34
C ASP A 450 -6.29 13.23 -37.28
N ASP A 451 -5.54 13.31 -36.17
CA ASP A 451 -5.76 14.16 -34.99
C ASP A 451 -6.97 13.81 -34.10
N GLU A 452 -7.73 12.75 -34.38
CA GLU A 452 -8.82 12.27 -33.55
C GLU A 452 -8.37 11.09 -32.68
N PRO A 453 -8.80 11.01 -31.40
CA PRO A 453 -8.48 9.86 -30.55
C PRO A 453 -9.00 8.56 -31.17
N VAL A 454 -8.20 7.49 -31.12
CA VAL A 454 -8.56 6.23 -31.78
C VAL A 454 -8.15 5.01 -31.00
N GLU A 455 -8.91 3.93 -31.16
CA GLU A 455 -8.48 2.61 -30.72
C GLU A 455 -7.29 2.12 -31.55
N ALA A 456 -6.29 1.62 -30.86
CA ALA A 456 -5.15 1.02 -31.50
C ALA A 456 -4.62 -0.17 -30.71
N LYS A 457 -4.16 -1.21 -31.42
CA LYS A 457 -3.35 -2.27 -30.84
C LYS A 457 -1.89 -1.82 -30.84
N ILE A 458 -1.23 -1.95 -29.72
CA ILE A 458 0.16 -1.57 -29.51
C ILE A 458 0.97 -2.85 -29.28
N GLU A 459 1.72 -3.26 -30.30
CA GLU A 459 2.62 -4.42 -30.22
C GLU A 459 3.99 -3.97 -29.77
N VAL A 460 4.49 -4.60 -28.72
CA VAL A 460 5.80 -4.28 -28.14
C VAL A 460 6.71 -5.51 -28.22
N THR A 461 7.93 -5.31 -28.70
CA THR A 461 8.91 -6.40 -28.87
C THR A 461 10.25 -5.96 -28.25
N LYS A 462 10.84 -6.82 -27.41
CA LYS A 462 12.20 -6.61 -26.89
C LYS A 462 13.22 -6.73 -28.02
N LYS A 463 14.08 -5.73 -28.17
CA LYS A 463 15.06 -5.69 -29.30
C LYS A 463 16.11 -6.80 -29.25
N ILE A 464 16.51 -7.22 -28.04
CA ILE A 464 17.58 -8.22 -27.85
C ILE A 464 17.07 -9.62 -28.12
N THR A 465 15.91 -9.98 -27.56
CA THR A 465 15.39 -11.37 -27.58
C THR A 465 14.35 -11.60 -28.67
N ASN A 466 13.84 -10.54 -29.31
CA ASN A 466 12.65 -10.54 -30.18
C ASN A 466 11.38 -11.10 -29.50
N GLU A 467 11.36 -11.12 -28.18
CA GLU A 467 10.21 -11.52 -27.40
C GLU A 467 9.12 -10.44 -27.46
N ALA A 468 7.91 -10.84 -27.84
CA ALA A 468 6.74 -9.98 -27.78
C ALA A 468 6.24 -9.88 -26.34
N ILE A 469 5.86 -8.67 -25.92
CA ILE A 469 5.18 -8.38 -24.65
C ILE A 469 3.87 -7.66 -24.94
N GLY A 470 2.86 -7.89 -24.14
CA GLY A 470 1.50 -7.39 -24.41
C GLY A 470 0.68 -8.38 -25.25
N PRO A 471 -0.19 -7.98 -26.15
CA PRO A 471 -0.39 -6.61 -26.66
C PRO A 471 -1.03 -5.66 -25.67
N TYR A 472 -0.75 -4.36 -25.84
CA TYR A 472 -1.45 -3.28 -25.16
C TYR A 472 -2.48 -2.64 -26.11
N TYR A 473 -3.40 -1.87 -25.54
CA TYR A 473 -4.45 -1.23 -26.32
C TYR A 473 -4.64 0.23 -25.94
N ALA A 474 -4.94 1.05 -26.92
CA ALA A 474 -5.41 2.41 -26.70
C ALA A 474 -6.94 2.42 -26.60
N ASN A 475 -7.48 3.16 -25.64
CA ASN A 475 -8.93 3.27 -25.42
C ASN A 475 -9.65 3.86 -26.64
N SER A 476 -10.71 3.24 -27.07
CA SER A 476 -11.44 3.60 -28.30
C SER A 476 -12.03 5.00 -28.31
N LYS A 477 -12.30 5.62 -27.14
CA LYS A 477 -12.91 6.95 -27.03
C LYS A 477 -11.87 8.05 -26.78
N THR A 478 -10.84 7.76 -26.02
CA THR A 478 -9.86 8.75 -25.58
C THR A 478 -8.49 8.59 -26.22
N GLY A 479 -8.25 7.46 -26.89
CA GLY A 479 -6.91 7.09 -27.37
C GLY A 479 -5.90 6.80 -26.27
N LYS A 480 -6.28 6.92 -24.97
CA LYS A 480 -5.36 6.77 -23.84
C LYS A 480 -4.77 5.37 -23.82
N TYR A 481 -3.46 5.27 -23.62
CA TYR A 481 -2.74 4.02 -23.39
C TYR A 481 -1.75 4.18 -22.24
N LEU A 482 -1.37 3.06 -21.64
CA LEU A 482 -0.35 2.98 -20.61
C LEU A 482 0.36 1.62 -20.68
N MET A 483 1.69 1.64 -20.60
CA MET A 483 2.54 0.43 -20.63
C MET A 483 3.62 0.56 -19.56
N ALA A 484 3.84 -0.52 -18.79
CA ALA A 484 4.97 -0.64 -17.87
C ALA A 484 6.04 -1.51 -18.52
N LEU A 485 7.25 -0.97 -18.68
CA LEU A 485 8.35 -1.59 -19.39
C LEU A 485 9.56 -1.75 -18.47
N SER A 486 10.09 -2.99 -18.37
CA SER A 486 11.24 -3.33 -17.52
C SER A 486 12.55 -2.77 -18.08
N PRO A 487 13.54 -2.43 -17.23
CA PRO A 487 14.86 -1.98 -17.67
C PRO A 487 15.67 -3.11 -18.32
N GLY A 488 16.87 -2.77 -18.83
CA GLY A 488 17.80 -3.73 -19.40
C GLY A 488 17.47 -4.14 -20.83
N ASN A 489 16.49 -3.49 -21.47
CA ASN A 489 16.07 -3.77 -22.84
C ASN A 489 15.87 -2.50 -23.64
N GLY A 490 16.09 -2.59 -24.96
CA GLY A 490 15.47 -1.72 -25.94
C GLY A 490 14.17 -2.35 -26.45
N TYR A 491 13.21 -1.54 -26.85
CA TYR A 491 11.91 -1.98 -27.33
C TYR A 491 11.61 -1.43 -28.72
N LYS A 492 10.92 -2.26 -29.54
CA LYS A 492 10.22 -1.81 -30.74
C LYS A 492 8.73 -1.73 -30.41
N ILE A 493 8.13 -0.61 -30.68
CA ILE A 493 6.73 -0.32 -30.42
C ILE A 493 6.04 -0.09 -31.74
N LYS A 494 5.09 -0.94 -32.08
CA LYS A 494 4.32 -0.86 -33.32
C LYS A 494 2.88 -0.54 -33.00
N ILE A 495 2.38 0.54 -33.58
CA ILE A 495 1.02 1.04 -33.40
C ILE A 495 0.18 0.63 -34.61
N LEU A 496 -0.87 -0.13 -34.36
CA LEU A 496 -1.82 -0.58 -35.36
C LEU A 496 -3.20 0.02 -35.02
N VAL A 497 -3.60 1.00 -35.81
CA VAL A 497 -4.92 1.63 -35.66
C VAL A 497 -6.02 0.67 -36.12
N SER A 498 -7.11 0.56 -35.35
CA SER A 498 -8.22 -0.35 -35.64
C SER A 498 -9.09 0.08 -36.84
N VAL A 499 -8.87 1.31 -37.35
CA VAL A 499 -9.61 1.87 -38.50
C VAL A 499 -8.84 1.58 -39.81
N ALA A 500 -9.55 1.17 -40.84
CA ALA A 500 -8.96 0.90 -42.15
C ALA A 500 -8.37 2.16 -42.81
N GLY A 501 -7.30 2.00 -43.57
CA GLY A 501 -6.66 3.08 -44.33
C GLY A 501 -5.50 3.78 -43.66
N PHE A 502 -5.06 3.29 -42.51
CA PHE A 502 -3.87 3.78 -41.84
C PHE A 502 -2.77 2.72 -41.89
N GLU A 503 -1.55 3.15 -42.22
CA GLU A 503 -0.35 2.28 -42.14
C GLU A 503 0.16 2.26 -40.71
N PRO A 504 0.64 1.11 -40.20
CA PRO A 504 1.25 1.03 -38.89
C PRO A 504 2.48 1.92 -38.77
N ILE A 505 2.64 2.55 -37.60
CA ILE A 505 3.89 3.26 -37.29
C ILE A 505 4.74 2.44 -36.34
N GLU A 506 6.05 2.58 -36.44
CA GLU A 506 7.02 1.93 -35.57
C GLU A 506 7.88 2.98 -34.88
N GLU A 507 8.08 2.80 -33.58
CA GLU A 507 8.95 3.63 -32.75
C GLU A 507 9.90 2.75 -31.94
N GLU A 508 11.08 3.28 -31.66
CA GLU A 508 12.04 2.60 -30.79
C GLU A 508 12.18 3.32 -29.47
N LEU A 509 12.23 2.55 -28.39
CA LEU A 509 12.48 3.00 -27.03
C LEU A 509 13.69 2.24 -26.48
N ASP A 510 14.73 2.97 -26.06
CA ASP A 510 15.89 2.38 -25.41
C ASP A 510 15.91 2.76 -23.93
N ILE A 511 15.74 1.76 -23.07
CA ILE A 511 15.80 1.88 -21.60
C ILE A 511 16.77 0.87 -20.98
N GLU A 512 17.77 0.42 -21.74
CA GLU A 512 18.77 -0.56 -21.28
C GLU A 512 19.50 -0.08 -20.02
N LYS A 513 19.77 1.24 -19.95
CA LYS A 513 20.53 1.87 -18.85
C LYS A 513 19.66 2.53 -17.80
N LEU A 514 18.38 2.21 -17.76
CA LEU A 514 17.46 2.78 -16.75
C LEU A 514 17.83 2.27 -15.36
N VAL A 515 18.06 3.20 -14.40
CA VAL A 515 18.48 2.90 -13.02
C VAL A 515 17.47 3.38 -11.97
N LYS A 516 16.34 3.94 -12.41
CA LYS A 516 15.26 4.40 -11.53
C LYS A 516 13.94 4.41 -12.28
N PHE A 517 12.84 4.54 -11.56
CA PHE A 517 11.53 4.78 -12.16
C PHE A 517 11.51 6.04 -13.03
N VAL A 518 10.92 5.94 -14.21
CA VAL A 518 10.70 7.07 -15.12
C VAL A 518 9.29 7.00 -15.71
N GLU A 519 8.58 8.12 -15.66
CA GLU A 519 7.33 8.30 -16.41
C GLU A 519 7.63 9.02 -17.74
N ILE A 520 7.26 8.39 -18.85
CA ILE A 520 7.44 8.90 -20.22
C ILE A 520 6.07 9.23 -20.80
N LYS A 521 5.82 10.51 -21.07
CA LYS A 521 4.60 10.94 -21.77
C LYS A 521 4.87 11.07 -23.26
N LYS A 522 4.15 10.28 -24.06
CA LYS A 522 4.31 10.27 -25.50
C LYS A 522 2.96 10.02 -26.16
N ASP A 523 2.56 10.94 -27.02
CA ASP A 523 1.41 10.73 -27.93
C ASP A 523 1.90 10.16 -29.26
N PHE A 524 1.14 9.24 -29.84
CA PHE A 524 1.36 8.67 -31.16
C PHE A 524 0.35 9.23 -32.15
N TYR A 525 0.84 9.68 -33.30
CA TYR A 525 0.04 10.22 -34.36
C TYR A 525 0.18 9.37 -35.61
N VAL A 526 -0.91 8.80 -36.09
CA VAL A 526 -0.97 8.01 -37.31
C VAL A 526 -1.80 8.79 -38.32
N TYR A 527 -1.26 9.01 -39.52
CA TYR A 527 -1.93 9.82 -40.52
C TYR A 527 -2.33 8.96 -41.73
N SER A 528 -3.55 9.15 -42.21
CA SER A 528 -3.99 8.56 -43.48
C SER A 528 -3.25 9.21 -44.65
N PRO A 529 -3.10 8.53 -45.80
CA PRO A 529 -2.40 9.07 -46.97
C PRO A 529 -2.95 10.42 -47.47
N ASN A 530 -4.20 10.72 -47.17
CA ASN A 530 -4.88 11.95 -47.59
C ASN A 530 -4.79 13.09 -46.57
N TYR A 531 -4.25 12.84 -45.36
CA TYR A 531 -4.16 13.83 -44.32
C TYR A 531 -2.85 14.61 -44.40
N VAL A 532 -2.94 15.92 -44.63
CA VAL A 532 -1.78 16.77 -44.94
C VAL A 532 -1.12 17.41 -43.70
N ASN A 533 -1.72 17.29 -42.54
CA ASN A 533 -1.19 17.99 -41.33
C ASN A 533 -0.10 17.18 -40.63
N LYS A 534 1.16 17.55 -40.88
CA LYS A 534 2.34 16.94 -40.23
C LYS A 534 2.65 17.68 -38.93
N LYS A 535 2.00 17.27 -37.80
CA LYS A 535 2.45 17.69 -36.46
C LYS A 535 3.81 17.06 -36.16
N ASN A 536 4.75 17.86 -35.67
CA ASN A 536 6.10 17.41 -35.32
C ASN A 536 6.05 16.30 -34.28
N GLN A 537 6.32 15.10 -34.72
CA GLN A 537 6.55 13.96 -33.80
C GLN A 537 7.92 14.12 -33.14
N LYS A 538 7.94 14.29 -31.83
CA LYS A 538 9.18 14.09 -31.07
C LYS A 538 9.39 12.59 -30.88
N SER A 539 10.53 12.09 -31.31
CA SER A 539 10.91 10.70 -31.11
C SER A 539 10.91 10.35 -29.62
N VAL A 540 10.39 9.17 -29.25
CA VAL A 540 10.48 8.66 -27.88
C VAL A 540 11.92 8.59 -27.42
N LYS A 541 12.84 8.28 -28.33
CA LYS A 541 14.28 8.27 -28.07
C LYS A 541 14.77 9.64 -27.58
N SER A 542 14.37 10.76 -28.25
CA SER A 542 14.80 12.09 -27.83
C SER A 542 14.22 12.51 -26.46
N ILE A 543 13.03 12.01 -26.11
CA ILE A 543 12.42 12.23 -24.79
C ILE A 543 13.21 11.45 -23.73
N LEU A 544 13.52 10.18 -24.00
CA LEU A 544 14.28 9.33 -23.10
C LEU A 544 15.72 9.87 -22.94
N ASP A 545 16.40 10.24 -24.01
CA ASP A 545 17.73 10.85 -23.96
C ASP A 545 17.73 12.13 -23.10
N SER A 546 16.65 12.93 -23.17
CA SER A 546 16.45 14.08 -22.28
C SER A 546 16.26 13.69 -20.81
N LEU A 547 15.54 12.61 -20.53
CA LEU A 547 15.32 12.10 -19.18
C LEU A 547 16.55 11.37 -18.63
N LEU A 548 17.23 10.57 -19.46
CA LEU A 548 18.44 9.84 -19.10
C LEU A 548 19.69 10.70 -19.14
N GLY A 549 19.75 11.71 -20.01
CA GLY A 549 20.84 12.68 -20.05
C GLY A 549 21.02 13.45 -18.75
N ASN A 550 19.92 13.67 -18.02
CA ASN A 550 19.98 14.20 -16.66
C ASN A 550 20.51 13.17 -15.63
N VAL A 551 20.57 11.88 -15.99
CA VAL A 551 21.14 10.78 -15.17
C VAL A 551 22.58 10.51 -15.57
N ALA A 552 22.92 10.57 -16.87
CA ALA A 552 24.28 10.35 -17.38
C ALA A 552 25.26 11.48 -17.03
N SER A 553 24.76 12.70 -16.77
CA SER A 553 25.62 13.79 -16.25
C SER A 553 26.15 13.55 -14.84
N VAL A 554 25.69 12.45 -14.17
CA VAL A 554 26.21 12.00 -12.87
C VAL A 554 27.36 10.97 -13.06
N GLU A 555 27.50 10.32 -14.22
CA GLU A 555 28.55 9.30 -14.46
C GLU A 555 29.83 9.82 -15.17
N THR A 556 29.88 11.08 -15.62
CA THR A 556 31.05 11.63 -16.33
C THR A 556 32.05 12.32 -15.40
N PHE A 557 32.31 11.78 -14.22
CA PHE A 557 33.53 12.08 -13.46
C PHE A 557 34.40 10.83 -13.29
N LYS A 558 34.85 10.24 -14.40
CA LYS A 558 36.06 9.42 -14.43
C LYS A 558 36.98 9.96 -15.51
N ASN A 559 38.05 10.53 -15.00
CA ASN A 559 39.36 10.74 -15.61
C ASN A 559 39.49 10.55 -17.13
N ASP A 560 39.80 11.66 -17.84
CA ASP A 560 40.97 11.62 -18.70
C ASP A 560 41.55 13.02 -18.88
N ALA A 561 42.85 13.05 -18.76
CA ALA A 561 43.67 14.21 -18.86
C ALA A 561 43.94 14.61 -20.32
N VAL A 562 43.94 15.90 -20.56
CA VAL A 562 44.76 16.65 -21.58
C VAL A 562 44.39 16.46 -23.04
N THR A 563 43.83 17.45 -23.67
CA THR A 563 44.55 18.34 -24.61
C THR A 563 43.71 19.57 -24.98
N LYS A 564 44.43 20.70 -25.12
CA LYS A 564 43.94 22.04 -25.43
C LYS A 564 43.34 22.15 -26.83
N THR A 565 42.27 22.95 -27.00
CA THR A 565 42.26 24.07 -27.94
C THR A 565 41.10 25.02 -27.58
N ASN A 566 41.35 26.29 -27.76
CA ASN A 566 40.56 27.47 -27.43
C ASN A 566 39.24 27.52 -28.19
N ASP A 567 38.13 27.84 -27.46
CA ASP A 567 37.29 28.93 -27.87
C ASP A 567 36.47 29.45 -26.68
N VAL A 568 36.44 30.75 -26.52
CA VAL A 568 35.97 31.53 -25.39
C VAL A 568 34.44 31.63 -25.45
N VAL A 569 33.73 30.98 -24.51
CA VAL A 569 32.40 31.40 -24.05
C VAL A 569 32.49 31.60 -22.56
N GLN A 570 32.35 32.82 -22.11
CA GLN A 570 32.37 33.18 -20.68
C GLN A 570 31.25 32.52 -19.91
N THR A 571 31.58 31.54 -19.09
CA THR A 571 30.75 31.07 -17.99
C THR A 571 30.99 31.96 -16.77
N PRO A 572 29.95 32.40 -16.05
CA PRO A 572 30.14 33.17 -14.81
C PRO A 572 30.69 32.27 -13.72
N THR A 573 31.76 32.70 -13.16
CA THR A 573 32.55 32.08 -12.10
C THR A 573 31.71 31.78 -10.87
N THR A 574 31.46 30.50 -10.59
CA THR A 574 31.07 30.02 -9.25
C THR A 574 32.32 30.10 -8.36
N ALA A 575 32.26 30.86 -7.29
CA ALA A 575 33.35 30.95 -6.34
C ALA A 575 33.51 29.56 -5.64
N VAL A 576 34.54 28.83 -6.08
CA VAL A 576 34.99 27.60 -5.41
C VAL A 576 35.84 28.07 -4.21
N VAL A 577 35.36 27.81 -3.01
CA VAL A 577 36.15 28.00 -1.79
C VAL A 577 36.77 26.65 -1.42
N SER A 578 38.11 26.59 -1.62
CA SER A 578 39.06 25.67 -1.03
C SER A 578 38.77 24.16 -1.11
N THR A 579 39.48 23.49 -2.02
CA THR A 579 39.72 22.05 -1.99
C THR A 579 41.11 21.80 -1.37
N GLY A 580 41.15 21.63 -0.05
CA GLY A 580 42.30 21.00 0.60
C GLY A 580 42.15 19.48 0.52
N PRO A 581 43.23 18.67 0.47
CA PRO A 581 43.13 17.23 0.49
C PRO A 581 42.54 16.79 1.82
N CYS A 582 41.52 15.88 1.76
CA CYS A 582 40.99 15.20 2.93
C CYS A 582 42.07 14.27 3.51
N ASN A 583 42.62 14.60 4.67
CA ASN A 583 43.42 13.67 5.43
C ASN A 583 42.46 12.73 6.16
N GLY A 584 42.45 11.45 5.79
CA GLY A 584 41.58 10.42 6.33
C GLY A 584 41.67 10.34 7.85
N GLY A 585 40.73 10.98 8.55
CA GLY A 585 40.51 10.85 9.98
C GLY A 585 39.57 9.70 10.30
N VAL A 586 39.62 9.20 11.51
CA VAL A 586 38.65 8.22 12.05
C VAL A 586 37.27 8.86 11.97
N MET A 587 36.32 8.18 11.33
CA MET A 587 34.92 8.65 11.26
C MET A 587 34.32 8.73 12.68
N PRO A 588 33.64 9.83 13.03
CA PRO A 588 33.03 9.98 14.34
C PRO A 588 31.87 8.97 14.55
N ASP A 589 31.59 8.72 15.83
CA ASP A 589 30.42 7.93 16.22
C ASP A 589 29.16 8.79 16.26
N PHE A 590 28.22 8.51 15.37
CA PHE A 590 26.94 9.20 15.27
C PHE A 590 25.80 8.52 16.03
N THR A 591 26.05 7.45 16.77
CA THR A 591 25.01 6.66 17.47
C THR A 591 24.12 7.51 18.36
N SER A 592 24.68 8.54 19.00
CA SER A 592 23.93 9.47 19.86
C SER A 592 22.95 10.38 19.13
N LEU A 593 23.07 10.52 17.79
CA LEU A 593 22.25 11.39 16.95
C LEU A 593 21.30 10.64 16.02
N LYS A 594 21.47 9.33 15.84
CA LYS A 594 20.60 8.53 14.99
C LYS A 594 19.14 8.61 15.45
N GLY A 595 18.24 8.93 14.52
CA GLY A 595 16.80 9.06 14.79
C GLY A 595 16.38 10.33 15.53
N LYS A 596 17.31 11.27 15.80
CA LYS A 596 16.97 12.55 16.41
C LYS A 596 16.78 13.64 15.34
N SER A 597 15.82 14.54 15.59
CA SER A 597 15.60 15.69 14.71
C SER A 597 16.70 16.75 14.91
N LEU A 598 17.32 17.17 13.82
CA LEU A 598 18.29 18.27 13.82
C LEU A 598 17.62 19.67 13.80
N ASN A 599 16.30 19.75 13.75
CA ASN A 599 15.55 20.98 14.02
C ASN A 599 15.65 21.41 15.48
N GLU A 600 16.01 20.48 16.40
CA GLU A 600 16.31 20.79 17.78
C GLU A 600 17.73 21.37 17.90
N PRO A 601 17.89 22.61 18.41
CA PRO A 601 19.20 23.28 18.46
C PRO A 601 20.28 22.49 19.21
N ALA A 602 19.92 21.74 20.24
CA ALA A 602 20.86 20.91 21.00
C ALA A 602 21.43 19.76 20.17
N ASN A 603 20.59 19.09 19.36
CA ASN A 603 21.02 17.99 18.51
C ASN A 603 21.88 18.50 17.35
N TYR A 604 21.49 19.65 16.75
CA TYR A 604 22.29 20.27 15.69
C TYR A 604 23.67 20.74 16.20
N LYS A 605 23.72 21.32 17.39
CA LYS A 605 24.98 21.70 18.04
C LYS A 605 25.87 20.48 18.29
N ASN A 606 25.31 19.39 18.79
CA ASN A 606 26.02 18.13 18.99
C ASN A 606 26.60 17.57 17.68
N LEU A 607 25.81 17.63 16.58
CA LEU A 607 26.31 17.25 15.26
C LEU A 607 27.52 18.07 14.83
N LEU A 608 27.50 19.40 15.03
CA LEU A 608 28.62 20.27 14.69
C LEU A 608 29.87 19.96 15.53
N GLU A 609 29.70 19.60 16.80
CA GLU A 609 30.83 19.21 17.67
C GLU A 609 31.44 17.87 17.22
N ILE A 610 30.62 16.90 16.79
CA ILE A 610 31.08 15.58 16.35
C ILE A 610 31.66 15.59 14.94
N ALA A 611 31.03 16.31 14.00
CA ALA A 611 31.26 16.16 12.56
C ALA A 611 31.86 17.41 11.89
N GLU A 612 32.26 18.45 12.61
CA GLU A 612 32.63 19.75 12.04
C GLU A 612 33.67 19.68 10.91
N ASN A 613 34.64 18.77 11.04
CA ASN A 613 35.77 18.59 10.13
C ASN A 613 35.69 17.27 9.33
N VAL A 614 34.57 16.56 9.38
CA VAL A 614 34.37 15.35 8.57
C VAL A 614 34.42 15.70 7.10
N CYS A 615 35.27 15.03 6.36
CA CYS A 615 35.32 15.07 4.91
C CYS A 615 35.57 13.66 4.36
N ALA A 616 35.06 13.38 3.17
CA ALA A 616 35.27 12.14 2.46
C ALA A 616 35.29 12.39 0.96
N GLU A 617 35.90 11.50 0.21
CA GLU A 617 35.88 11.57 -1.25
C GLU A 617 34.44 11.46 -1.75
N GLY A 618 34.02 12.36 -2.65
CA GLY A 618 32.64 12.43 -3.17
C GLY A 618 31.62 13.09 -2.23
N LEU A 619 31.97 13.49 -1.00
CA LEU A 619 31.12 14.22 -0.06
C LEU A 619 31.31 15.73 -0.24
N ILE A 620 30.22 16.43 -0.50
CA ILE A 620 30.18 17.89 -0.65
C ILE A 620 29.03 18.43 0.18
N PHE A 621 29.26 19.48 0.95
CA PHE A 621 28.22 20.23 1.65
C PHE A 621 27.82 21.47 0.85
N LYS A 622 26.52 21.77 0.81
CA LYS A 622 25.93 22.94 0.17
C LYS A 622 25.00 23.67 1.14
N VAL A 623 24.82 24.98 0.94
CA VAL A 623 23.80 25.71 1.70
C VAL A 623 22.55 25.85 0.83
N GLN A 624 21.48 25.22 1.24
CA GLN A 624 20.16 25.38 0.63
C GLN A 624 19.52 26.65 1.18
N ILE A 625 19.17 27.56 0.26
CA ILE A 625 18.59 28.87 0.59
C ILE A 625 17.11 28.95 0.34
N ALA A 626 16.55 27.99 -0.39
CA ALA A 626 15.11 27.91 -0.64
C ALA A 626 14.70 26.51 -1.14
N ALA A 627 13.42 26.20 -0.95
CA ALA A 627 12.76 25.01 -1.49
C ALA A 627 11.30 25.36 -1.81
N TYR A 628 10.92 25.38 -3.08
CA TYR A 628 9.58 25.78 -3.52
C TYR A 628 9.01 24.85 -4.58
N ARG A 629 7.70 24.64 -4.54
CA ARG A 629 6.97 24.00 -5.64
C ARG A 629 6.81 24.91 -6.86
N ASN A 630 6.69 26.22 -6.62
CA ASN A 630 6.61 27.24 -7.66
C ASN A 630 7.88 28.13 -7.57
N PRO A 631 8.98 27.75 -8.22
CA PRO A 631 10.29 28.39 -8.07
C PRO A 631 10.35 29.81 -8.57
N GLU A 632 9.49 30.23 -9.50
CA GLU A 632 9.40 31.60 -10.05
C GLU A 632 9.02 32.63 -8.98
N ASN A 633 8.43 32.22 -7.87
CA ASN A 633 8.03 33.10 -6.76
C ASN A 633 9.20 33.48 -5.85
N TYR A 634 10.36 32.80 -5.96
CA TYR A 634 11.51 33.08 -5.10
C TYR A 634 12.48 34.06 -5.71
N LYS A 635 12.72 35.16 -5.01
CA LYS A 635 13.67 36.21 -5.39
C LYS A 635 14.86 36.19 -4.44
N TYR A 636 16.03 35.83 -4.95
CA TYR A 636 17.28 35.71 -4.19
C TYR A 636 18.26 36.90 -4.39
N GLY A 637 17.80 38.01 -4.90
CA GLY A 637 18.66 39.18 -5.17
C GLY A 637 19.43 39.70 -3.94
N HIS A 638 18.86 39.59 -2.74
CA HIS A 638 19.49 39.95 -1.47
C HIS A 638 20.68 39.05 -1.09
N LEU A 639 20.81 37.87 -1.73
CA LEU A 639 21.90 36.92 -1.54
C LEU A 639 22.93 36.93 -2.66
N SER A 640 22.90 37.88 -3.58
CA SER A 640 23.76 37.95 -4.77
C SER A 640 25.27 37.89 -4.46
N GLN A 641 25.69 38.35 -3.28
CA GLN A 641 27.08 38.25 -2.80
C GLN A 641 27.58 36.82 -2.57
N PHE A 642 26.67 35.82 -2.47
CA PHE A 642 27.01 34.40 -2.30
C PHE A 642 27.03 33.66 -3.65
N GLY A 643 26.92 34.37 -4.75
CA GLY A 643 26.91 33.83 -6.11
C GLY A 643 25.49 33.52 -6.62
N LYS A 644 25.44 33.04 -7.85
CA LYS A 644 24.17 32.58 -8.46
C LYS A 644 23.82 31.23 -7.89
N PRO A 645 22.57 31.01 -7.39
CA PRO A 645 22.16 29.71 -6.91
C PRO A 645 22.17 28.66 -8.02
N GLU A 646 22.57 27.47 -7.68
CA GLU A 646 22.25 26.26 -8.42
C GLU A 646 20.80 25.94 -8.15
N ILE A 647 20.00 25.79 -9.20
CA ILE A 647 18.56 25.60 -9.13
C ILE A 647 18.25 24.19 -9.66
N ILE A 648 17.82 23.29 -8.80
CA ILE A 648 17.57 21.90 -9.17
C ILE A 648 16.12 21.54 -8.80
N ALA A 649 15.34 21.16 -9.81
CA ALA A 649 14.04 20.52 -9.59
C ALA A 649 14.26 19.04 -9.21
N TYR A 650 13.70 18.65 -8.08
CA TYR A 650 13.80 17.28 -7.58
C TYR A 650 12.51 16.49 -7.87
N PRO A 651 12.58 15.16 -7.86
CA PRO A 651 11.42 14.30 -8.15
C PRO A 651 10.24 14.48 -7.17
N ASP A 652 10.47 15.05 -5.99
CA ASP A 652 9.44 15.40 -5.01
C ASP A 652 8.60 16.64 -5.41
N GLY A 653 8.80 17.16 -6.63
CA GLY A 653 8.12 18.35 -7.13
C GLY A 653 8.60 19.66 -6.49
N ILE A 654 9.68 19.61 -5.71
CA ILE A 654 10.24 20.78 -5.04
C ILE A 654 11.53 21.20 -5.77
N THR A 655 11.56 22.44 -6.23
CA THR A 655 12.78 23.06 -6.75
C THR A 655 13.57 23.64 -5.59
N ARG A 656 14.82 23.21 -5.46
CA ARG A 656 15.73 23.67 -4.40
C ARG A 656 16.79 24.59 -4.97
N PHE A 657 17.09 25.62 -4.20
CA PHE A 657 18.09 26.62 -4.51
C PHE A 657 19.27 26.44 -3.56
N THR A 658 20.43 26.08 -4.08
CA THR A 658 21.65 25.91 -3.28
C THR A 658 22.73 26.86 -3.72
N VAL A 659 23.48 27.36 -2.76
CA VAL A 659 24.64 28.24 -3.02
C VAL A 659 25.88 27.66 -2.34
N LEU A 660 27.03 27.93 -2.91
CA LEU A 660 28.33 27.57 -2.40
C LEU A 660 28.51 26.04 -2.23
N GLN A 661 29.76 25.58 -2.23
CA GLN A 661 30.14 24.19 -2.04
C GLN A 661 31.33 24.13 -1.09
N PHE A 662 31.28 23.16 -0.15
CA PHE A 662 32.31 23.01 0.89
C PHE A 662 32.67 21.54 1.06
N SER A 663 33.90 21.28 1.45
CA SER A 663 34.39 19.95 1.77
C SER A 663 34.10 19.53 3.22
N THR A 664 33.78 20.47 4.11
CA THR A 664 33.47 20.18 5.52
C THR A 664 32.15 20.81 5.96
N LEU A 665 31.49 20.16 6.95
CA LEU A 665 30.27 20.69 7.56
C LEU A 665 30.51 22.04 8.24
N LYS A 666 31.66 22.22 8.88
CA LYS A 666 32.05 23.47 9.56
C LYS A 666 32.07 24.67 8.61
N GLU A 667 32.65 24.51 7.43
CA GLU A 667 32.71 25.58 6.45
C GLU A 667 31.31 25.92 5.89
N ALA A 668 30.50 24.89 5.62
CA ALA A 668 29.12 25.08 5.17
C ALA A 668 28.27 25.79 6.23
N GLU A 669 28.40 25.41 7.51
CA GLU A 669 27.70 26.08 8.60
C GLU A 669 28.12 27.53 8.78
N LYS A 670 29.39 27.83 8.67
CA LYS A 670 29.89 29.23 8.70
C LYS A 670 29.29 30.06 7.57
N ALA A 671 29.12 29.49 6.40
CA ALA A 671 28.43 30.14 5.29
C ALA A 671 26.93 30.29 5.54
N ARG A 672 26.25 29.25 6.07
CA ARG A 672 24.85 29.32 6.44
C ARG A 672 24.56 30.46 7.42
N GLN A 673 25.37 30.62 8.46
CA GLN A 673 25.23 31.71 9.43
C GLN A 673 25.34 33.10 8.78
N LYS A 674 26.24 33.29 7.81
CA LYS A 674 26.35 34.53 7.05
C LYS A 674 25.11 34.78 6.18
N ILE A 675 24.51 33.73 5.61
CA ILE A 675 23.32 33.82 4.78
C ILE A 675 22.09 34.15 5.65
N ILE A 676 21.97 33.54 6.84
CA ILE A 676 20.94 33.86 7.83
C ILE A 676 21.05 35.34 8.26
N ALA A 677 22.26 35.83 8.51
CA ALA A 677 22.49 37.23 8.87
C ALA A 677 22.10 38.21 7.74
N LYS A 678 21.88 37.73 6.52
CA LYS A 678 21.39 38.51 5.37
C LYS A 678 19.90 38.39 5.11
N GLY A 679 19.17 37.81 6.06
CA GLY A 679 17.70 37.73 6.04
C GLY A 679 17.11 36.40 5.55
N GLN A 680 17.94 35.41 5.22
CA GLN A 680 17.45 34.07 4.84
C GLN A 680 17.45 33.14 6.06
N SER A 681 16.48 33.32 6.94
CA SER A 681 16.41 32.63 8.26
C SER A 681 16.21 31.13 8.14
N ASP A 682 15.65 30.65 7.05
CA ASP A 682 15.36 29.25 6.73
C ASP A 682 16.48 28.56 5.92
N ALA A 683 17.66 29.16 5.81
CA ALA A 683 18.82 28.55 5.17
C ALA A 683 19.28 27.29 5.95
N TRP A 684 19.56 26.23 5.21
CA TRP A 684 19.90 24.91 5.77
C TRP A 684 21.11 24.30 5.08
N VAL A 685 21.95 23.55 5.82
CA VAL A 685 23.04 22.78 5.20
C VAL A 685 22.50 21.44 4.69
N THR A 686 22.85 21.10 3.47
CA THR A 686 22.57 19.80 2.85
C THR A 686 23.87 19.20 2.32
N ALA A 687 23.90 17.91 2.10
CA ALA A 687 25.07 17.21 1.58
C ALA A 687 24.75 16.57 0.21
N VAL A 688 25.80 16.38 -0.57
CA VAL A 688 25.79 15.62 -1.82
C VAL A 688 26.90 14.59 -1.72
N VAL A 689 26.55 13.31 -1.86
CA VAL A 689 27.49 12.19 -1.87
C VAL A 689 27.40 11.49 -3.20
N ASN A 690 28.49 11.49 -3.95
CA ASN A 690 28.55 10.90 -5.29
C ASN A 690 27.37 11.35 -6.20
N GLY A 691 27.04 12.65 -6.14
CA GLY A 691 25.97 13.25 -6.92
C GLY A 691 24.56 13.12 -6.36
N LYS A 692 24.34 12.28 -5.33
CA LYS A 692 23.05 12.12 -4.65
C LYS A 692 22.97 13.07 -3.45
N ARG A 693 21.86 13.81 -3.35
CA ARG A 693 21.59 14.72 -2.24
C ARG A 693 21.10 13.95 -1.00
N TYR A 694 21.58 14.40 0.16
CA TYR A 694 21.14 13.94 1.48
C TYR A 694 20.82 15.15 2.38
N THR A 695 19.83 15.01 3.26
CA THR A 695 19.75 15.85 4.46
C THR A 695 20.85 15.45 5.44
N LEU A 696 21.11 16.27 6.43
CA LEU A 696 22.11 15.89 7.46
C LEU A 696 21.62 14.73 8.32
N GLU A 697 20.30 14.62 8.56
CA GLU A 697 19.68 13.48 9.24
C GLU A 697 19.89 12.17 8.46
N GLU A 698 19.62 12.19 7.17
CA GLU A 698 19.85 11.03 6.28
C GLU A 698 21.32 10.63 6.27
N LEU A 699 22.23 11.62 6.24
CA LEU A 699 23.68 11.39 6.25
C LEU A 699 24.14 10.73 7.57
N ILE A 700 23.58 11.13 8.72
CA ILE A 700 23.82 10.51 10.03
C ILE A 700 23.37 9.05 10.03
N MET A 701 22.24 8.73 9.42
CA MET A 701 21.72 7.35 9.37
C MET A 701 22.64 6.40 8.59
N VAL A 702 23.40 6.91 7.63
CA VAL A 702 24.39 6.15 6.85
C VAL A 702 25.84 6.37 7.35
N ASP A 703 26.01 6.84 8.59
CA ASP A 703 27.30 7.09 9.24
C ASP A 703 28.28 7.94 8.41
N PHE A 704 27.76 8.96 7.70
CA PHE A 704 28.55 9.84 6.81
C PHE A 704 29.43 9.07 5.82
N LEU A 705 28.90 8.02 5.20
CA LEU A 705 29.61 7.03 4.39
C LEU A 705 30.31 5.93 5.19
N GLY A 706 29.91 5.68 6.43
CA GLY A 706 30.48 4.70 7.34
C GLY A 706 30.20 3.25 6.98
N LYS A 707 30.40 2.86 5.73
CA LYS A 707 30.87 1.53 5.30
C LYS A 707 31.60 1.74 3.98
N SER A 708 32.91 1.62 4.07
CA SER A 708 33.88 1.42 3.00
C SER A 708 33.31 1.32 1.57
N VAL A 709 33.70 2.27 0.74
CA VAL A 709 34.05 1.96 -0.63
C VAL A 709 35.14 0.87 -0.59
N ASN A 710 34.73 -0.39 -0.69
CA ASN A 710 35.55 -1.49 -1.19
C ASN A 710 34.85 -2.06 -2.41
#